data_615b6559eb093cf5cd05bb4e7ddc8eae
#
_entry.id   615b6559eb093cf5cd05bb4e7ddc8eae
#
_cell.length_a   1.000
_cell.length_b   1.000
_cell.length_c   1.000
_cell.angle_alpha   90.00
_cell.angle_beta   90.00
_cell.angle_gamma   90.00
#
_symmetry.space_group_name_H-M   'P 1'
#
loop_
_entity.id
_entity.type
_entity.pdbx_description
1 polymer ?
#
loop_
_entity_poly.entity_id
_entity_poly.type
_entity_poly.pdbx_seq_one_letter_code
_entity_poly.pdbx_strand_id
1 'polypeptide(L)'
;MKHTIYALTMFALAACTSPQEEAIDRHALVTRNNPEVTAMDSLSSLSVGNGEFAYTVDATGLQTFPEVYKNGVPLGTQSQWGWHSFGNPENYKPEEALVEYDFSHGHKELYATQPKEPGRAKEASDWYRVNPHRLHLGIIGLELENEVRPSDVQNIQQSLDMWNGIINSRFTLKETPYHIQTVCHPERDMIAARLSARQPAGIKFHFPYPTGGHCDDACNWEANDKHSTTLVSEDAQSAVLKRTLDATTYYVTISWEGAAKLREKSANYFVLTPTDSVFTFTCQFTPQASAAPILTFAEVQQASSGHWQNYWTQGAVADFSQCTDVRAKELERRVVLSQYLLAIQCAGSTPPQETGLTYNSWFGKFHLEMIWWHQAQFALWGHLELLDRTLSWYETVEPIARQIAERQGFKGIRWMKMTDPSGTEAPSKVGSFLIWQQPHLIYLAELLYRANPSEELKKKKKNKKKKPAEFMYSFATYEEEHDRYVLKGAIPAQETLRAAETVNPPFELSYWHFAMQVAQTWRERTGMERVPEWDVLIEKLSPLAYNDEQLYLAAETAVDTYKDIRFTSDHMAVLGAVGILPMNQLIHAGYMKNTLHWIWDNWNWDKTWGWDYPMTAMNAARMGEPEKAVSALLMDKRTNTYLVNGHNYQDGRLRIYLPGNGGLLTTVAMMCAGWDGSEGNNPGFPKDGKWNVRWEGLQPLP
;
A
#
# COMPACT_ATOMS: atom_id res chain seq x y z
N MET A 1 -57.34 69.74 -11.26
CA MET A 1 -56.66 68.74 -12.06
C MET A 1 -55.18 68.93 -11.80
N LYS A 2 -54.57 68.08 -10.99
CA LYS A 2 -53.15 68.07 -10.76
C LYS A 2 -52.65 66.68 -11.14
N HIS A 3 -51.81 66.63 -12.18
CA HIS A 3 -51.16 65.39 -12.62
C HIS A 3 -49.89 65.18 -11.81
N THR A 4 -49.83 64.06 -11.10
CA THR A 4 -48.61 63.60 -10.41
C THR A 4 -47.91 62.54 -11.28
N ILE A 5 -46.70 62.85 -11.75
CA ILE A 5 -45.85 61.96 -12.53
C ILE A 5 -45.01 61.14 -11.53
N TYR A 6 -45.14 59.79 -11.49
CA TYR A 6 -44.26 58.88 -10.79
C TYR A 6 -43.08 58.51 -11.69
N ALA A 7 -41.90 58.91 -11.27
CA ALA A 7 -40.64 58.44 -11.87
C ALA A 7 -40.26 57.08 -11.29
N LEU A 8 -40.22 56.03 -12.13
CA LEU A 8 -39.73 54.69 -11.79
C LEU A 8 -38.21 54.68 -11.92
N THR A 9 -37.51 54.61 -10.78
CA THR A 9 -36.05 54.42 -10.76
C THR A 9 -35.76 52.92 -10.86
N MET A 10 -35.26 52.43 -12.02
CA MET A 10 -34.72 51.08 -12.16
C MET A 10 -33.37 51.01 -11.48
N PHE A 11 -33.31 50.23 -10.36
CA PHE A 11 -32.04 49.76 -9.81
C PHE A 11 -31.57 48.57 -10.64
N ALA A 12 -30.52 48.77 -11.42
CA ALA A 12 -29.78 47.66 -12.03
C ALA A 12 -28.98 46.94 -10.92
N LEU A 13 -29.45 45.78 -10.49
CA LEU A 13 -28.62 44.82 -9.73
C LEU A 13 -27.52 44.28 -10.66
N ALA A 14 -26.32 44.81 -10.52
CA ALA A 14 -25.13 44.17 -11.05
C ALA A 14 -24.90 42.88 -10.22
N ALA A 15 -25.32 41.73 -10.74
CA ALA A 15 -24.93 40.45 -10.23
C ALA A 15 -23.40 40.31 -10.45
N CYS A 16 -22.64 40.50 -9.40
CA CYS A 16 -21.24 40.05 -9.39
C CYS A 16 -21.27 38.50 -9.50
N THR A 17 -21.20 38.00 -10.73
CA THR A 17 -20.83 36.62 -10.94
C THR A 17 -19.35 36.49 -10.51
N SER A 18 -19.10 35.84 -9.39
CA SER A 18 -17.76 35.35 -9.05
C SER A 18 -17.24 34.59 -10.28
N PRO A 19 -15.97 34.75 -10.70
CA PRO A 19 -15.40 33.94 -11.73
C PRO A 19 -15.60 32.48 -11.31
N GLN A 20 -16.31 31.70 -12.11
CA GLN A 20 -16.40 30.25 -11.91
C GLN A 20 -14.97 29.75 -12.09
N GLU A 21 -14.35 29.21 -11.05
CA GLU A 21 -13.03 28.60 -11.18
C GLU A 21 -13.09 27.56 -12.31
N GLU A 22 -12.19 27.68 -13.27
CA GLU A 22 -12.10 26.77 -14.40
C GLU A 22 -11.75 25.38 -13.86
N ALA A 23 -12.48 24.35 -14.33
CA ALA A 23 -12.25 22.96 -13.93
C ALA A 23 -10.79 22.54 -14.23
N ILE A 24 -10.21 21.71 -13.39
CA ILE A 24 -8.85 21.20 -13.58
C ILE A 24 -8.78 20.33 -14.83
N ASP A 25 -7.88 20.63 -15.75
CA ASP A 25 -7.57 19.75 -16.88
C ASP A 25 -6.84 18.50 -16.39
N ARG A 26 -7.61 17.47 -16.06
CA ARG A 26 -7.11 16.21 -15.50
C ARG A 26 -6.22 15.45 -16.47
N HIS A 27 -6.48 15.53 -17.78
CA HIS A 27 -5.64 14.92 -18.80
C HIS A 27 -4.25 15.57 -18.82
N ALA A 28 -4.19 16.90 -18.86
CA ALA A 28 -2.92 17.62 -18.82
C ALA A 28 -2.17 17.38 -17.49
N LEU A 29 -2.90 17.33 -16.34
CA LEU A 29 -2.31 17.03 -15.03
C LEU A 29 -1.65 15.66 -15.02
N VAL A 30 -2.34 14.62 -15.46
CA VAL A 30 -1.82 13.24 -15.44
C VAL A 30 -0.66 13.09 -16.42
N THR A 31 -0.82 13.55 -17.66
CA THR A 31 0.16 13.29 -18.72
C THR A 31 1.46 14.06 -18.56
N ARG A 32 1.46 15.27 -17.95
CA ARG A 32 2.71 15.98 -17.65
C ARG A 32 3.57 15.31 -16.54
N ASN A 33 2.99 14.34 -15.83
CA ASN A 33 3.65 13.56 -14.77
C ASN A 33 3.96 12.12 -15.21
N ASN A 34 3.76 11.76 -16.48
CA ASN A 34 4.15 10.46 -17.02
C ASN A 34 5.64 10.20 -16.79
N PRO A 35 6.03 9.05 -16.21
CA PRO A 35 7.45 8.74 -16.02
C PRO A 35 8.10 8.38 -17.36
N GLU A 36 9.34 8.84 -17.53
CA GLU A 36 10.17 8.57 -18.72
C GLU A 36 11.47 7.89 -18.32
N VAL A 37 11.87 6.87 -19.07
CA VAL A 37 13.11 6.10 -18.87
C VAL A 37 13.93 6.14 -20.15
N THR A 38 15.19 6.55 -20.03
CA THR A 38 16.11 6.70 -21.17
C THR A 38 17.37 5.83 -21.11
N ALA A 39 17.44 4.97 -20.08
CA ALA A 39 18.56 4.07 -19.86
C ALA A 39 18.11 2.74 -19.21
N MET A 40 18.92 1.70 -19.31
CA MET A 40 18.80 0.51 -18.46
C MET A 40 19.24 0.85 -17.03
N ASP A 41 18.29 1.24 -16.20
CA ASP A 41 18.50 1.54 -14.78
C ASP A 41 17.67 0.59 -13.92
N SER A 42 18.33 -0.13 -13.06
CA SER A 42 17.73 -1.17 -12.22
C SER A 42 16.64 -0.65 -11.24
N LEU A 43 16.63 0.66 -10.95
CA LEU A 43 15.63 1.30 -10.09
C LEU A 43 14.48 1.94 -10.87
N SER A 44 14.53 1.93 -12.22
CA SER A 44 13.57 2.65 -13.07
C SER A 44 12.60 1.74 -13.84
N SER A 45 12.45 0.46 -13.45
CA SER A 45 11.47 -0.44 -14.08
C SER A 45 10.04 0.11 -13.93
N LEU A 46 9.25 0.04 -15.02
CA LEU A 46 7.86 0.48 -15.04
C LEU A 46 6.91 -0.71 -14.86
N SER A 47 5.70 -0.45 -14.38
CA SER A 47 4.70 -1.50 -14.12
C SER A 47 3.35 -1.14 -14.69
N VAL A 48 2.62 -2.17 -15.15
CA VAL A 48 1.18 -2.15 -15.40
C VAL A 48 0.49 -3.13 -14.46
N GLY A 49 -0.77 -2.90 -14.12
CA GLY A 49 -1.51 -3.76 -13.20
C GLY A 49 -2.96 -3.30 -13.03
N ASN A 50 -3.70 -4.02 -12.16
CA ASN A 50 -5.12 -3.79 -11.93
C ASN A 50 -5.52 -3.89 -10.44
N GLY A 51 -4.53 -3.96 -9.53
CA GLY A 51 -4.76 -4.15 -8.10
C GLY A 51 -4.79 -5.61 -7.65
N GLU A 52 -5.18 -6.54 -8.52
CA GLU A 52 -5.13 -8.00 -8.29
C GLU A 52 -3.89 -8.64 -8.93
N PHE A 53 -3.36 -8.02 -9.96
CA PHE A 53 -2.23 -8.48 -10.76
C PHE A 53 -1.33 -7.31 -11.15
N ALA A 54 -0.01 -7.53 -11.15
CA ALA A 54 0.97 -6.56 -11.63
C ALA A 54 2.07 -7.25 -12.45
N TYR A 55 2.53 -6.54 -13.47
CA TYR A 55 3.58 -6.93 -14.40
C TYR A 55 4.57 -5.79 -14.55
N THR A 56 5.82 -6.03 -14.13
CA THR A 56 6.91 -5.04 -14.15
C THR A 56 7.86 -5.33 -15.29
N VAL A 57 8.21 -4.31 -16.06
CA VAL A 57 9.02 -4.43 -17.29
C VAL A 57 10.34 -3.68 -17.18
N ASP A 58 11.33 -4.14 -17.93
CA ASP A 58 12.57 -3.41 -18.19
C ASP A 58 12.39 -2.35 -19.31
N ALA A 59 13.47 -1.68 -19.69
CA ALA A 59 13.46 -0.66 -20.71
C ALA A 59 13.06 -1.15 -22.12
N THR A 60 13.00 -2.47 -22.36
CA THR A 60 12.47 -3.04 -23.61
C THR A 60 10.94 -3.09 -23.65
N GLY A 61 10.26 -2.85 -22.52
CA GLY A 61 8.81 -2.95 -22.41
C GLY A 61 8.28 -4.36 -22.10
N LEU A 62 9.17 -5.32 -21.93
CA LEU A 62 8.93 -6.68 -21.46
C LEU A 62 9.94 -7.04 -20.35
N GLN A 63 10.09 -8.32 -20.02
CA GLN A 63 11.05 -8.80 -19.00
C GLN A 63 12.24 -9.49 -19.68
N THR A 64 13.00 -8.73 -20.46
CA THR A 64 14.07 -9.26 -21.30
C THR A 64 15.36 -9.53 -20.51
N PHE A 65 15.72 -8.60 -19.61
CA PHE A 65 16.96 -8.62 -18.85
C PHE A 65 16.73 -8.62 -17.32
N PRO A 66 16.10 -9.65 -16.75
CA PRO A 66 15.75 -9.68 -15.32
C PRO A 66 16.98 -9.55 -14.41
N GLU A 67 18.14 -10.04 -14.83
CA GLU A 67 19.36 -10.00 -14.02
C GLU A 67 19.86 -8.57 -13.75
N VAL A 68 19.58 -7.60 -14.64
CA VAL A 68 19.92 -6.18 -14.43
C VAL A 68 19.13 -5.62 -13.25
N TYR A 69 17.88 -6.03 -13.11
CA TYR A 69 16.92 -5.50 -12.15
C TYR A 69 16.89 -6.27 -10.83
N LYS A 70 17.55 -7.41 -10.73
CA LYS A 70 17.54 -8.29 -9.55
C LYS A 70 17.92 -7.56 -8.25
N ASN A 71 18.90 -6.65 -8.31
CA ASN A 71 19.33 -5.82 -7.18
C ASN A 71 18.76 -4.41 -7.20
N GLY A 72 17.77 -4.14 -8.03
CA GLY A 72 17.01 -2.91 -8.13
C GLY A 72 15.53 -3.14 -7.82
N VAL A 73 14.63 -2.60 -8.64
CA VAL A 73 13.21 -2.95 -8.64
C VAL A 73 13.01 -4.16 -9.56
N PRO A 74 12.86 -5.38 -9.01
CA PRO A 74 12.88 -6.62 -9.79
C PRO A 74 11.72 -6.68 -10.79
N LEU A 75 11.93 -7.42 -11.88
CA LEU A 75 10.89 -7.65 -12.88
C LEU A 75 9.96 -8.76 -12.38
N GLY A 76 8.83 -8.38 -11.78
CA GLY A 76 7.85 -9.30 -11.22
C GLY A 76 6.64 -9.51 -12.12
N THR A 77 6.08 -10.72 -12.05
CA THR A 77 4.73 -11.08 -12.52
C THR A 77 4.02 -11.72 -11.36
N GLN A 78 3.14 -10.98 -10.68
CA GLN A 78 2.50 -11.44 -9.45
C GLN A 78 1.00 -11.22 -9.48
N SER A 79 0.27 -12.12 -8.81
CA SER A 79 -1.17 -12.02 -8.62
C SER A 79 -1.56 -12.24 -7.16
N GLN A 80 -2.69 -11.70 -6.75
CA GLN A 80 -3.25 -11.86 -5.40
C GLN A 80 -3.48 -13.32 -5.02
N TRP A 81 -3.90 -14.17 -5.97
CA TRP A 81 -4.08 -15.60 -5.74
C TRP A 81 -2.78 -16.43 -5.78
N GLY A 82 -1.67 -15.87 -6.27
CA GLY A 82 -0.41 -16.58 -6.50
C GLY A 82 0.33 -16.91 -5.21
N TRP A 83 -0.03 -18.02 -4.56
CA TRP A 83 0.58 -18.51 -3.33
C TRP A 83 1.08 -19.93 -3.47
N HIS A 84 2.17 -20.24 -2.76
CA HIS A 84 2.78 -21.56 -2.72
C HIS A 84 3.23 -21.92 -1.30
N SER A 85 3.20 -23.21 -1.00
CA SER A 85 3.81 -23.76 0.23
C SER A 85 4.68 -24.94 -0.12
N PHE A 86 5.87 -24.96 0.45
CA PHE A 86 6.69 -26.17 0.42
C PHE A 86 6.03 -27.28 1.23
N GLY A 87 6.37 -28.53 0.91
CA GLY A 87 5.94 -29.68 1.69
C GLY A 87 6.28 -29.54 3.18
N ASN A 88 5.47 -30.17 4.03
CA ASN A 88 5.68 -30.24 5.47
C ASN A 88 5.95 -31.70 5.91
N PRO A 89 7.08 -32.31 5.53
CA PRO A 89 7.37 -33.69 5.84
C PRO A 89 7.52 -33.97 7.33
N GLU A 90 7.97 -32.96 8.10
CA GLU A 90 8.13 -33.01 9.54
C GLU A 90 6.81 -32.84 10.29
N ASN A 91 5.71 -32.57 9.57
CA ASN A 91 4.38 -32.38 10.12
C ASN A 91 4.32 -31.35 11.24
N TYR A 92 5.02 -30.20 11.05
CA TYR A 92 4.96 -29.07 11.98
C TYR A 92 3.52 -28.59 12.19
N LYS A 93 3.20 -28.19 13.42
CA LYS A 93 1.91 -27.64 13.80
C LYS A 93 2.06 -26.17 14.21
N PRO A 94 1.05 -25.30 13.95
CA PRO A 94 1.11 -23.89 14.35
C PRO A 94 1.34 -23.69 15.84
N GLU A 95 0.79 -24.60 16.67
CA GLU A 95 0.89 -24.56 18.12
C GLU A 95 2.35 -24.74 18.62
N GLU A 96 3.22 -25.36 17.82
CA GLU A 96 4.64 -25.55 18.17
C GLU A 96 5.43 -24.23 18.13
N ALA A 97 4.91 -23.19 17.46
CA ALA A 97 5.49 -21.84 17.44
C ALA A 97 4.98 -20.94 18.57
N LEU A 98 4.07 -21.44 19.44
CA LEU A 98 3.49 -20.68 20.52
C LEU A 98 4.41 -20.64 21.74
N VAL A 99 4.58 -19.44 22.30
CA VAL A 99 5.31 -19.20 23.55
C VAL A 99 4.41 -18.44 24.51
N GLU A 100 4.42 -18.87 25.77
CA GLU A 100 3.65 -18.28 26.85
C GLU A 100 4.34 -17.04 27.42
N TYR A 101 3.57 -15.98 27.61
CA TYR A 101 4.00 -14.72 28.24
C TYR A 101 3.05 -14.34 29.38
N ASP A 102 3.57 -13.57 30.31
CA ASP A 102 2.80 -12.95 31.38
C ASP A 102 3.08 -11.44 31.38
N PHE A 103 2.13 -10.67 30.88
CA PHE A 103 2.19 -9.20 30.86
C PHE A 103 1.32 -8.57 31.94
N SER A 104 0.94 -9.37 32.96
CA SER A 104 0.12 -8.94 34.10
C SER A 104 -1.27 -8.43 33.69
N HIS A 105 -1.88 -9.04 32.66
CA HIS A 105 -3.30 -8.84 32.34
C HIS A 105 -4.23 -9.71 33.23
N GLY A 106 -3.69 -10.41 34.21
CA GLY A 106 -4.42 -11.33 35.06
C GLY A 106 -4.53 -12.77 34.53
N HIS A 107 -3.92 -13.04 33.38
CA HIS A 107 -3.83 -14.35 32.74
C HIS A 107 -2.53 -14.45 31.93
N LYS A 108 -2.17 -15.65 31.53
CA LYS A 108 -1.05 -15.91 30.63
C LYS A 108 -1.52 -15.93 29.19
N GLU A 109 -0.65 -15.56 28.29
CA GLU A 109 -0.94 -15.30 26.90
C GLU A 109 -0.02 -16.13 25.98
N LEU A 110 -0.59 -16.79 24.98
CA LEU A 110 0.15 -17.57 24.00
C LEU A 110 0.34 -16.78 22.68
N TYR A 111 1.57 -16.46 22.34
CA TYR A 111 1.96 -15.73 21.12
C TYR A 111 2.76 -16.61 20.17
N ALA A 112 2.46 -16.53 18.85
CA ALA A 112 3.27 -17.16 17.82
C ALA A 112 4.55 -16.33 17.60
N THR A 113 5.66 -16.81 18.13
CA THR A 113 6.95 -16.09 18.07
C THR A 113 8.02 -16.88 17.34
N GLN A 114 9.21 -16.30 17.21
CA GLN A 114 10.40 -16.96 16.66
C GLN A 114 11.37 -17.30 17.80
N PRO A 115 11.39 -18.52 18.32
CA PRO A 115 12.40 -18.98 19.29
C PRO A 115 13.81 -18.76 18.74
N LYS A 116 14.76 -18.41 19.62
CA LYS A 116 16.17 -18.21 19.23
C LYS A 116 16.93 -19.52 19.23
N GLU A 117 16.62 -20.39 20.20
CA GLU A 117 17.32 -21.63 20.42
C GLU A 117 16.96 -22.67 19.33
N PRO A 118 17.94 -23.40 18.80
CA PRO A 118 17.69 -24.49 17.88
C PRO A 118 16.75 -25.54 18.46
N GLY A 119 15.89 -26.12 17.63
CA GLY A 119 14.97 -27.18 18.02
C GLY A 119 13.64 -27.08 17.27
N ARG A 120 12.77 -28.05 17.53
CA ARG A 120 11.51 -28.25 16.81
C ARG A 120 10.60 -27.00 16.80
N ALA A 121 10.52 -26.28 17.90
CA ALA A 121 9.71 -25.04 17.97
C ALA A 121 10.22 -23.95 17.02
N LYS A 122 11.57 -23.81 16.91
CA LYS A 122 12.18 -22.89 15.96
C LYS A 122 11.93 -23.33 14.51
N GLU A 123 12.11 -24.61 14.23
CA GLU A 123 11.90 -25.16 12.88
C GLU A 123 10.45 -25.01 12.44
N ALA A 124 9.48 -25.30 13.31
CA ALA A 124 8.05 -25.05 13.07
C ALA A 124 7.77 -23.57 12.83
N SER A 125 8.28 -22.70 13.69
CA SER A 125 8.15 -21.25 13.53
C SER A 125 8.71 -20.74 12.21
N ASP A 126 9.90 -21.18 11.81
CA ASP A 126 10.54 -20.79 10.56
C ASP A 126 9.74 -21.31 9.36
N TRP A 127 9.20 -22.54 9.43
CA TRP A 127 8.34 -23.09 8.37
C TRP A 127 7.05 -22.27 8.18
N TYR A 128 6.31 -21.96 9.26
CA TYR A 128 5.10 -21.14 9.20
C TYR A 128 5.35 -19.68 8.82
N ARG A 129 6.55 -19.17 9.11
CA ARG A 129 6.95 -17.83 8.69
C ARG A 129 7.11 -17.76 7.17
N VAL A 130 7.71 -18.77 6.55
CA VAL A 130 7.90 -18.85 5.10
C VAL A 130 6.61 -19.22 4.38
N ASN A 131 5.85 -20.17 4.90
CA ASN A 131 4.71 -20.77 4.19
C ASN A 131 3.34 -20.27 4.69
N PRO A 132 2.38 -20.05 3.77
CA PRO A 132 2.60 -19.91 2.33
C PRO A 132 3.38 -18.63 1.99
N HIS A 133 4.03 -18.63 0.80
CA HIS A 133 4.73 -17.47 0.26
C HIS A 133 4.21 -17.09 -1.12
N ARG A 134 4.46 -15.83 -1.54
CA ARG A 134 4.02 -15.31 -2.82
C ARG A 134 4.79 -15.94 -3.98
N LEU A 135 4.09 -16.30 -5.05
CA LEU A 135 4.66 -16.81 -6.30
C LEU A 135 5.01 -15.69 -7.27
N HIS A 136 6.17 -15.81 -7.91
CA HIS A 136 6.47 -15.20 -9.19
C HIS A 136 5.91 -16.11 -10.29
N LEU A 137 4.98 -15.63 -11.11
CA LEU A 137 4.24 -16.45 -12.07
C LEU A 137 5.02 -16.77 -13.35
N GLY A 138 6.21 -16.20 -13.54
CA GLY A 138 7.07 -16.38 -14.70
C GLY A 138 7.44 -15.05 -15.36
N ILE A 139 8.48 -15.06 -16.20
CA ILE A 139 8.89 -13.91 -17.00
C ILE A 139 8.40 -14.06 -18.43
N ILE A 140 8.05 -12.91 -19.04
CA ILE A 140 7.67 -12.75 -20.44
C ILE A 140 8.62 -11.70 -21.02
N GLY A 141 9.54 -12.08 -21.88
CA GLY A 141 10.58 -11.19 -22.40
C GLY A 141 10.92 -11.48 -23.84
N LEU A 142 11.78 -10.66 -24.45
CA LEU A 142 12.36 -10.98 -25.75
C LEU A 142 13.30 -12.18 -25.61
N GLU A 143 13.20 -13.10 -26.54
CA GLU A 143 14.17 -14.19 -26.71
C GLU A 143 15.31 -13.67 -27.58
N LEU A 144 16.47 -13.50 -26.99
CA LEU A 144 17.65 -12.94 -27.62
C LEU A 144 18.77 -13.99 -27.70
N GLU A 145 19.69 -13.78 -28.61
CA GLU A 145 20.92 -14.59 -28.71
C GLU A 145 21.78 -14.39 -27.42
N ASN A 146 22.51 -15.41 -27.03
CA ASN A 146 23.29 -15.41 -25.80
C ASN A 146 24.36 -14.30 -25.70
N GLU A 147 24.81 -13.79 -26.84
CA GLU A 147 25.82 -12.71 -26.94
C GLU A 147 25.24 -11.32 -26.68
N VAL A 148 23.93 -11.15 -26.79
CA VAL A 148 23.27 -9.84 -26.60
C VAL A 148 23.33 -9.44 -25.13
N ARG A 149 23.83 -8.25 -24.89
CA ARG A 149 23.96 -7.65 -23.55
C ARG A 149 22.98 -6.48 -23.36
N PRO A 150 22.65 -6.12 -22.14
CA PRO A 150 21.85 -4.92 -21.85
C PRO A 150 22.41 -3.64 -22.49
N SER A 151 23.75 -3.54 -22.62
CA SER A 151 24.44 -2.41 -23.26
C SER A 151 24.21 -2.32 -24.78
N ASP A 152 23.74 -3.39 -25.42
CA ASP A 152 23.42 -3.40 -26.85
C ASP A 152 22.04 -2.78 -27.15
N VAL A 153 21.25 -2.55 -26.11
CA VAL A 153 20.00 -1.80 -26.19
C VAL A 153 20.30 -0.31 -26.14
N GLN A 154 20.12 0.38 -27.23
CA GLN A 154 20.48 1.79 -27.42
C GLN A 154 19.27 2.63 -27.76
N ASN A 155 19.43 3.96 -27.66
CA ASN A 155 18.38 4.94 -28.00
C ASN A 155 17.05 4.68 -27.26
N ILE A 156 17.15 4.31 -25.98
CA ILE A 156 16.00 3.97 -25.15
C ILE A 156 15.13 5.22 -24.93
N GLN A 157 13.86 5.07 -25.24
CA GLN A 157 12.78 6.02 -24.97
C GLN A 157 11.58 5.22 -24.49
N GLN A 158 11.43 5.09 -23.18
CA GLN A 158 10.29 4.41 -22.58
C GLN A 158 9.47 5.40 -21.77
N SER A 159 8.16 5.30 -21.84
CA SER A 159 7.23 6.08 -21.04
C SER A 159 6.02 5.24 -20.65
N LEU A 160 5.47 5.53 -19.48
CA LEU A 160 4.16 5.05 -19.07
C LEU A 160 3.14 6.17 -19.29
N ASP A 161 2.23 5.97 -20.21
CA ASP A 161 1.03 6.81 -20.36
C ASP A 161 0.00 6.37 -19.30
N MET A 162 -0.02 7.08 -18.17
CA MET A 162 -0.91 6.78 -17.05
C MET A 162 -2.38 7.07 -17.35
N TRP A 163 -2.66 7.94 -18.32
CA TRP A 163 -4.03 8.25 -18.74
C TRP A 163 -4.70 7.06 -19.45
N ASN A 164 -3.90 6.23 -20.12
CA ASN A 164 -4.35 5.05 -20.85
C ASN A 164 -3.87 3.72 -20.27
N GLY A 165 -2.96 3.74 -19.28
CA GLY A 165 -2.36 2.56 -18.68
C GLY A 165 -1.46 1.77 -19.64
N ILE A 166 -0.69 2.47 -20.49
CA ILE A 166 0.12 1.86 -21.55
C ILE A 166 1.59 2.22 -21.36
N ILE A 167 2.46 1.23 -21.31
CA ILE A 167 3.90 1.43 -21.44
C ILE A 167 4.27 1.41 -22.92
N ASN A 168 4.95 2.46 -23.38
CA ASN A 168 5.51 2.59 -24.72
C ASN A 168 7.04 2.55 -24.62
N SER A 169 7.67 1.56 -25.28
CA SER A 169 9.12 1.37 -25.27
C SER A 169 9.67 1.42 -26.69
N ARG A 170 10.55 2.36 -26.95
CA ARG A 170 11.28 2.48 -28.22
C ARG A 170 12.77 2.35 -27.94
N PHE A 171 13.44 1.54 -28.72
CA PHE A 171 14.88 1.32 -28.59
C PHE A 171 15.45 0.76 -29.89
N THR A 172 16.78 0.70 -29.95
CA THR A 172 17.51 0.06 -31.06
C THR A 172 18.30 -1.14 -30.49
N LEU A 173 18.17 -2.28 -31.13
CA LEU A 173 18.92 -3.49 -30.79
C LEU A 173 19.65 -4.00 -32.04
N LYS A 174 20.99 -4.06 -32.05
CA LYS A 174 21.79 -4.43 -33.21
C LYS A 174 21.34 -3.70 -34.49
N GLU A 175 21.23 -2.38 -34.42
CA GLU A 175 20.77 -1.48 -35.50
C GLU A 175 19.29 -1.64 -35.90
N THR A 176 18.56 -2.59 -35.35
CA THR A 176 17.13 -2.77 -35.59
C THR A 176 16.31 -1.95 -34.62
N PRO A 177 15.48 -1.01 -35.08
CA PRO A 177 14.55 -0.28 -34.24
C PRO A 177 13.39 -1.18 -33.79
N TYR A 178 13.07 -1.11 -32.50
CA TYR A 178 11.92 -1.76 -31.86
C TYR A 178 10.94 -0.71 -31.31
N HIS A 179 9.66 -1.02 -31.41
CA HIS A 179 8.62 -0.34 -30.66
C HIS A 179 7.73 -1.41 -30.01
N ILE A 180 7.69 -1.40 -28.68
CA ILE A 180 6.87 -2.33 -27.88
C ILE A 180 5.87 -1.52 -27.05
N GLN A 181 4.61 -1.93 -27.11
CA GLN A 181 3.53 -1.41 -26.27
C GLN A 181 3.07 -2.53 -25.36
N THR A 182 2.92 -2.23 -24.05
CA THR A 182 2.52 -3.22 -23.04
C THR A 182 1.38 -2.65 -22.20
N VAL A 183 0.32 -3.42 -22.03
CA VAL A 183 -0.88 -3.05 -21.29
C VAL A 183 -1.32 -4.20 -20.37
N CYS A 184 -2.05 -3.88 -19.29
CA CYS A 184 -2.71 -4.84 -18.43
C CYS A 184 -4.23 -4.72 -18.56
N HIS A 185 -4.93 -5.84 -18.57
CA HIS A 185 -6.40 -5.85 -18.53
C HIS A 185 -6.90 -5.42 -17.14
N PRO A 186 -7.92 -4.55 -17.04
CA PRO A 186 -8.36 -4.01 -15.74
C PRO A 186 -9.05 -5.02 -14.81
N GLU A 187 -9.54 -6.14 -15.33
CA GLU A 187 -10.32 -7.13 -14.57
C GLU A 187 -9.80 -8.57 -14.68
N ARG A 188 -8.71 -8.79 -15.44
CA ARG A 188 -8.11 -10.12 -15.62
C ARG A 188 -6.62 -10.03 -15.34
N ASP A 189 -6.05 -11.08 -14.80
CA ASP A 189 -4.61 -11.25 -14.63
C ASP A 189 -3.97 -11.54 -15.99
N MET A 190 -3.94 -10.51 -16.82
CA MET A 190 -3.58 -10.60 -18.23
C MET A 190 -2.78 -9.37 -18.66
N ILE A 191 -1.69 -9.62 -19.37
CA ILE A 191 -1.00 -8.59 -20.16
C ILE A 191 -1.28 -8.80 -21.64
N ALA A 192 -1.22 -7.71 -22.39
CA ALA A 192 -1.14 -7.74 -23.84
C ALA A 192 0.04 -6.89 -24.30
N ALA A 193 0.73 -7.35 -25.36
CA ALA A 193 1.83 -6.61 -25.95
C ALA A 193 1.76 -6.58 -27.47
N ARG A 194 2.20 -5.45 -28.05
CA ARG A 194 2.36 -5.23 -29.48
C ARG A 194 3.82 -4.91 -29.76
N LEU A 195 4.44 -5.71 -30.58
CA LEU A 195 5.82 -5.55 -31.05
C LEU A 195 5.84 -5.08 -32.49
N SER A 196 6.67 -4.09 -32.78
CA SER A 196 6.96 -3.63 -34.14
C SER A 196 8.47 -3.58 -34.34
N ALA A 197 8.99 -4.40 -35.25
CA ALA A 197 10.38 -4.42 -35.65
C ALA A 197 10.50 -5.06 -37.03
N ARG A 198 11.56 -4.77 -37.77
CA ARG A 198 11.76 -5.35 -39.13
C ARG A 198 11.83 -6.89 -39.08
N GLN A 199 12.46 -7.43 -38.05
CA GLN A 199 12.48 -8.86 -37.70
C GLN A 199 12.36 -8.93 -36.19
N PRO A 200 11.14 -9.14 -35.64
CA PRO A 200 10.95 -9.19 -34.23
C PRO A 200 11.61 -10.44 -33.64
N ALA A 201 12.22 -10.29 -32.49
CA ALA A 201 12.73 -11.42 -31.71
C ALA A 201 11.56 -12.32 -31.26
N GLY A 202 11.84 -13.56 -30.91
CA GLY A 202 10.91 -14.43 -30.25
C GLY A 202 10.52 -13.89 -28.88
N ILE A 203 9.39 -14.39 -28.36
CA ILE A 203 8.94 -14.06 -27.01
C ILE A 203 9.19 -15.27 -26.13
N LYS A 204 9.99 -15.10 -25.08
CA LYS A 204 10.23 -16.14 -24.09
C LYS A 204 9.17 -16.12 -23.00
N PHE A 205 8.78 -17.31 -22.56
CA PHE A 205 8.00 -17.57 -21.35
C PHE A 205 8.81 -18.53 -20.50
N HIS A 206 9.36 -18.05 -19.41
CA HIS A 206 10.22 -18.83 -18.54
C HIS A 206 9.71 -18.82 -17.12
N PHE A 207 9.61 -19.99 -16.50
CA PHE A 207 8.91 -20.19 -15.24
C PHE A 207 9.88 -20.68 -14.16
N PRO A 208 9.98 -20.01 -13.00
CA PRO A 208 10.87 -20.40 -11.92
C PRO A 208 10.23 -21.43 -10.98
N TYR A 209 11.05 -22.06 -10.17
CA TYR A 209 10.65 -22.67 -8.91
C TYR A 209 10.81 -21.65 -7.78
N PRO A 210 9.89 -21.55 -6.79
CA PRO A 210 10.00 -20.57 -5.72
C PRO A 210 11.10 -20.90 -4.74
N THR A 211 11.72 -19.88 -4.16
CA THR A 211 12.68 -20.03 -3.04
C THR A 211 12.06 -19.80 -1.67
N GLY A 212 10.87 -19.18 -1.61
CA GLY A 212 10.32 -18.66 -0.37
C GLY A 212 11.17 -17.52 0.19
N GLY A 213 11.78 -16.72 -0.69
CA GLY A 213 12.67 -15.61 -0.34
C GLY A 213 11.95 -14.42 0.31
N HIS A 214 12.76 -13.56 0.94
CA HIS A 214 12.34 -12.33 1.57
C HIS A 214 13.13 -11.14 1.05
N CYS A 215 12.47 -10.13 0.51
CA CYS A 215 13.06 -8.95 -0.12
C CYS A 215 13.96 -9.28 -1.33
N ASP A 216 13.51 -10.21 -2.14
CA ASP A 216 14.14 -10.63 -3.39
C ASP A 216 13.06 -11.04 -4.42
N ASP A 217 13.49 -11.55 -5.59
CA ASP A 217 12.58 -12.06 -6.61
C ASP A 217 11.93 -13.41 -6.24
N ALA A 218 12.41 -14.05 -5.18
CA ALA A 218 12.01 -15.36 -4.66
C ALA A 218 12.02 -16.48 -5.71
N CYS A 219 12.93 -16.42 -6.68
CA CYS A 219 13.01 -17.30 -7.85
C CYS A 219 14.27 -18.15 -7.85
N ASN A 220 14.13 -19.45 -8.16
CA ASN A 220 15.19 -20.33 -8.57
C ASN A 220 14.94 -20.79 -10.01
N TRP A 221 15.69 -20.24 -10.95
CA TRP A 221 15.57 -20.50 -12.38
C TRP A 221 16.24 -21.81 -12.83
N GLU A 222 17.08 -22.40 -11.98
CA GLU A 222 17.85 -23.61 -12.26
C GLU A 222 17.20 -24.90 -11.73
N ALA A 223 16.18 -24.79 -10.85
CA ALA A 223 15.55 -25.95 -10.20
C ALA A 223 14.51 -26.65 -11.09
N ASN A 224 14.84 -26.90 -12.36
CA ASN A 224 13.91 -27.42 -13.37
C ASN A 224 13.40 -28.83 -13.11
N ASP A 225 14.04 -29.58 -12.22
CA ASP A 225 13.65 -30.92 -11.77
C ASP A 225 12.54 -30.90 -10.70
N LYS A 226 12.28 -29.75 -10.06
CA LYS A 226 11.31 -29.63 -8.96
C LYS A 226 9.90 -29.22 -9.40
N HIS A 227 9.74 -28.83 -10.66
CA HIS A 227 8.47 -28.37 -11.19
C HIS A 227 8.35 -28.68 -12.68
N SER A 228 7.13 -28.56 -13.21
CA SER A 228 6.91 -28.82 -14.63
C SER A 228 5.93 -27.83 -15.25
N THR A 229 6.15 -27.60 -16.56
CA THR A 229 5.22 -26.88 -17.43
C THR A 229 4.80 -27.82 -18.55
N THR A 230 3.52 -28.09 -18.66
CA THR A 230 2.95 -28.98 -19.67
C THR A 230 2.10 -28.19 -20.66
N LEU A 231 2.32 -28.36 -21.94
CA LEU A 231 1.43 -27.87 -22.99
C LEU A 231 0.14 -28.71 -22.97
N VAL A 232 -0.98 -28.09 -22.59
CA VAL A 232 -2.29 -28.77 -22.44
C VAL A 232 -3.07 -28.75 -23.75
N SER A 233 -3.04 -27.64 -24.46
CA SER A 233 -3.67 -27.46 -25.77
C SER A 233 -2.92 -26.43 -26.60
N GLU A 234 -2.95 -26.60 -27.91
CA GLU A 234 -2.41 -25.65 -28.88
C GLU A 234 -3.35 -25.61 -30.10
N ASP A 235 -3.68 -24.38 -30.49
CA ASP A 235 -4.43 -24.06 -31.71
C ASP A 235 -3.55 -23.23 -32.64
N ALA A 236 -4.12 -22.78 -33.77
CA ALA A 236 -3.40 -21.96 -34.73
C ALA A 236 -2.91 -20.62 -34.14
N GLN A 237 -3.59 -20.09 -33.14
CA GLN A 237 -3.32 -18.76 -32.55
C GLN A 237 -3.41 -18.74 -31.01
N SER A 238 -3.39 -19.90 -30.37
CA SER A 238 -3.38 -19.97 -28.91
C SER A 238 -2.72 -21.22 -28.38
N ALA A 239 -2.26 -21.14 -27.13
CA ALA A 239 -1.74 -22.29 -26.38
C ALA A 239 -2.07 -22.15 -24.89
N VAL A 240 -2.30 -23.27 -24.25
CA VAL A 240 -2.52 -23.33 -22.79
C VAL A 240 -1.43 -24.16 -22.15
N LEU A 241 -0.68 -23.53 -21.26
CA LEU A 241 0.32 -24.19 -20.45
C LEU A 241 -0.22 -24.42 -19.04
N LYS A 242 0.05 -25.62 -18.49
CA LYS A 242 -0.24 -25.96 -17.09
C LYS A 242 1.08 -25.99 -16.31
N ARG A 243 1.13 -25.21 -15.26
CA ARG A 243 2.22 -25.18 -14.31
C ARG A 243 1.92 -26.07 -13.11
N THR A 244 2.87 -26.86 -12.67
CA THR A 244 2.75 -27.70 -11.46
C THR A 244 4.02 -27.55 -10.62
N LEU A 245 3.84 -27.14 -9.36
CA LEU A 245 4.89 -26.89 -8.36
C LEU A 245 4.40 -27.53 -7.05
N ASP A 246 4.98 -28.65 -6.62
CA ASP A 246 4.50 -29.40 -5.44
C ASP A 246 2.96 -29.62 -5.52
N ALA A 247 2.21 -29.09 -4.54
CA ALA A 247 0.75 -29.14 -4.53
C ALA A 247 0.07 -27.97 -5.28
N THR A 248 0.85 -27.00 -5.76
CA THR A 248 0.31 -25.80 -6.43
C THR A 248 0.23 -26.03 -7.94
N THR A 249 -0.91 -25.66 -8.52
CA THR A 249 -1.12 -25.68 -9.96
C THR A 249 -1.74 -24.38 -10.43
N TYR A 250 -1.31 -23.87 -11.59
CA TYR A 250 -1.94 -22.75 -12.27
C TYR A 250 -1.79 -22.88 -13.79
N TYR A 251 -2.50 -22.03 -14.54
CA TYR A 251 -2.56 -22.11 -16.00
C TYR A 251 -2.12 -20.77 -16.60
N VAL A 252 -1.46 -20.86 -17.75
CA VAL A 252 -1.01 -19.71 -18.57
C VAL A 252 -1.59 -19.89 -19.96
N THR A 253 -2.51 -19.00 -20.33
CA THR A 253 -3.09 -18.97 -21.68
C THR A 253 -2.37 -17.89 -22.48
N ILE A 254 -1.72 -18.30 -23.55
CA ILE A 254 -1.02 -17.43 -24.50
C ILE A 254 -1.84 -17.41 -25.78
N SER A 255 -2.14 -16.23 -26.32
CA SER A 255 -2.76 -16.10 -27.64
C SER A 255 -2.08 -15.00 -28.46
N TRP A 256 -2.19 -15.09 -29.78
CA TRP A 256 -1.51 -14.17 -30.68
C TRP A 256 -2.31 -13.93 -31.95
N GLU A 257 -2.02 -12.81 -32.61
CA GLU A 257 -2.56 -12.48 -33.91
C GLU A 257 -1.42 -12.53 -34.94
N GLY A 258 -1.69 -13.09 -36.13
CA GLY A 258 -0.70 -13.30 -37.16
C GLY A 258 -0.09 -14.72 -37.12
N ALA A 259 0.99 -14.92 -37.87
CA ALA A 259 1.67 -16.22 -37.94
C ALA A 259 2.81 -16.29 -36.91
N ALA A 260 2.71 -17.25 -36.00
CA ALA A 260 3.76 -17.56 -35.03
C ALA A 260 3.75 -19.03 -34.66
N LYS A 261 4.84 -19.49 -34.04
CA LYS A 261 4.98 -20.87 -33.58
C LYS A 261 5.51 -20.90 -32.16
N LEU A 262 4.76 -21.54 -31.25
CA LEU A 262 5.21 -21.83 -29.89
C LEU A 262 6.04 -23.11 -29.90
N ARG A 263 7.17 -23.09 -29.17
CA ARG A 263 8.03 -24.29 -28.98
C ARG A 263 8.57 -24.31 -27.53
N GLU A 264 8.62 -25.49 -26.95
CA GLU A 264 9.43 -25.73 -25.78
C GLU A 264 10.92 -25.71 -26.18
N LYS A 265 11.69 -24.80 -25.59
CA LYS A 265 13.13 -24.68 -25.81
C LYS A 265 13.92 -25.58 -24.85
N SER A 266 13.48 -25.60 -23.61
CA SER A 266 13.96 -26.47 -22.53
C SER A 266 12.89 -26.61 -21.45
N ALA A 267 13.13 -27.43 -20.44
CA ALA A 267 12.19 -27.60 -19.33
C ALA A 267 11.77 -26.23 -18.75
N ASN A 268 10.46 -26.01 -18.65
CA ASN A 268 9.82 -24.78 -18.13
C ASN A 268 10.13 -23.50 -18.93
N TYR A 269 10.64 -23.63 -20.16
CA TYR A 269 11.03 -22.52 -21.02
C TYR A 269 10.43 -22.68 -22.41
N PHE A 270 9.55 -21.77 -22.79
CA PHE A 270 8.86 -21.76 -24.09
C PHE A 270 9.20 -20.50 -24.88
N VAL A 271 9.20 -20.59 -26.20
CA VAL A 271 9.46 -19.48 -27.10
C VAL A 271 8.37 -19.43 -28.16
N LEU A 272 7.71 -18.30 -28.28
CA LEU A 272 6.78 -17.97 -29.35
C LEU A 272 7.54 -17.14 -30.40
N THR A 273 7.70 -17.69 -31.59
CA THR A 273 8.48 -17.06 -32.68
C THR A 273 7.53 -16.49 -33.74
N PRO A 274 7.38 -15.15 -33.82
CA PRO A 274 6.59 -14.51 -34.86
C PRO A 274 7.33 -14.46 -36.20
N THR A 275 6.57 -14.32 -37.29
CA THR A 275 7.09 -14.12 -38.66
C THR A 275 6.84 -12.72 -39.21
N ASP A 276 5.87 -12.01 -38.65
CA ASP A 276 5.43 -10.71 -39.12
C ASP A 276 6.18 -9.58 -38.40
N SER A 277 6.41 -8.47 -39.12
CA SER A 277 7.10 -7.27 -38.58
C SER A 277 6.29 -6.52 -37.52
N VAL A 278 5.00 -6.73 -37.49
CA VAL A 278 4.10 -6.28 -36.41
C VAL A 278 3.41 -7.50 -35.85
N PHE A 279 3.57 -7.73 -34.57
CA PHE A 279 3.07 -8.91 -33.88
C PHE A 279 2.39 -8.51 -32.57
N THR A 280 1.25 -9.13 -32.28
CA THR A 280 0.54 -8.94 -31.01
C THR A 280 0.33 -10.28 -30.30
N PHE A 281 0.40 -10.24 -28.99
CA PHE A 281 0.05 -11.39 -28.14
C PHE A 281 -0.60 -10.95 -26.84
N THR A 282 -1.35 -11.85 -26.22
CA THR A 282 -1.85 -11.75 -24.86
C THR A 282 -1.35 -12.93 -24.02
N CYS A 283 -1.18 -12.72 -22.72
CA CYS A 283 -0.81 -13.76 -21.78
C CYS A 283 -1.64 -13.60 -20.50
N GLN A 284 -2.47 -14.60 -20.20
CA GLN A 284 -3.36 -14.63 -19.03
C GLN A 284 -2.91 -15.72 -18.06
N PHE A 285 -2.92 -15.39 -16.77
CA PHE A 285 -2.63 -16.29 -15.66
C PHE A 285 -3.91 -16.60 -14.89
N THR A 286 -4.19 -17.88 -14.60
CA THR A 286 -5.38 -18.28 -13.85
C THR A 286 -5.07 -19.42 -12.89
N PRO A 287 -5.67 -19.46 -11.67
CA PRO A 287 -5.47 -20.55 -10.73
C PRO A 287 -6.11 -21.87 -11.19
N GLN A 288 -7.06 -21.80 -12.12
CA GLN A 288 -7.78 -22.94 -12.71
C GLN A 288 -7.84 -22.79 -14.22
N ALA A 289 -8.07 -23.89 -14.93
CA ALA A 289 -8.30 -23.85 -16.37
C ALA A 289 -9.47 -22.91 -16.70
N SER A 290 -9.24 -22.00 -17.62
CA SER A 290 -10.22 -20.98 -17.99
C SER A 290 -10.85 -21.30 -19.34
N ALA A 291 -12.16 -21.18 -19.44
CA ALA A 291 -12.92 -21.19 -20.67
C ALA A 291 -13.32 -19.77 -21.13
N ALA A 292 -12.75 -18.74 -20.51
CA ALA A 292 -13.03 -17.36 -20.85
C ALA A 292 -12.60 -17.05 -22.28
N PRO A 293 -13.31 -16.17 -22.99
CA PRO A 293 -12.93 -15.76 -24.35
C PRO A 293 -11.49 -15.21 -24.38
N ILE A 294 -10.76 -15.59 -25.41
CA ILE A 294 -9.45 -15.01 -25.75
C ILE A 294 -9.69 -13.57 -26.21
N LEU A 295 -8.89 -12.64 -25.68
CA LEU A 295 -8.92 -11.22 -26.07
C LEU A 295 -7.75 -10.90 -26.96
N THR A 296 -7.97 -10.00 -27.92
CA THR A 296 -6.93 -9.40 -28.74
C THR A 296 -6.20 -8.28 -28.01
N PHE A 297 -5.03 -7.89 -28.51
CA PHE A 297 -4.32 -6.70 -27.98
C PHE A 297 -5.21 -5.45 -27.98
N ALA A 298 -5.96 -5.23 -29.06
CA ALA A 298 -6.82 -4.05 -29.20
C ALA A 298 -7.93 -4.02 -28.16
N GLU A 299 -8.56 -5.15 -27.85
CA GLU A 299 -9.59 -5.24 -26.80
C GLU A 299 -9.03 -4.96 -25.42
N VAL A 300 -7.85 -5.51 -25.08
CA VAL A 300 -7.18 -5.25 -23.79
C VAL A 300 -6.76 -3.78 -23.69
N GLN A 301 -6.21 -3.20 -24.76
CA GLN A 301 -5.84 -1.79 -24.81
C GLN A 301 -7.06 -0.88 -24.62
N GLN A 302 -8.17 -1.16 -25.28
CA GLN A 302 -9.40 -0.40 -25.13
C GLN A 302 -9.95 -0.49 -23.71
N ALA A 303 -9.95 -1.69 -23.11
CA ALA A 303 -10.38 -1.88 -21.73
C ALA A 303 -9.50 -1.13 -20.73
N SER A 304 -8.17 -1.18 -20.91
CA SER A 304 -7.20 -0.43 -20.09
C SER A 304 -7.44 1.07 -20.18
N SER A 305 -7.53 1.61 -21.41
CA SER A 305 -7.75 3.05 -21.61
C SER A 305 -9.07 3.52 -21.00
N GLY A 306 -10.16 2.77 -21.21
CA GLY A 306 -11.46 3.09 -20.60
C GLY A 306 -11.42 3.10 -19.08
N HIS A 307 -10.74 2.11 -18.47
CA HIS A 307 -10.57 2.01 -17.03
C HIS A 307 -9.79 3.20 -16.46
N TRP A 308 -8.62 3.51 -17.02
CA TRP A 308 -7.76 4.58 -16.49
C TRP A 308 -8.35 5.97 -16.70
N GLN A 309 -8.97 6.23 -17.85
CA GLN A 309 -9.70 7.49 -18.06
C GLN A 309 -10.83 7.66 -17.05
N ASN A 310 -11.58 6.58 -16.75
CA ASN A 310 -12.62 6.61 -15.73
C ASN A 310 -12.01 6.85 -14.33
N TYR A 311 -10.92 6.15 -13.97
CA TYR A 311 -10.22 6.33 -12.71
C TYR A 311 -9.84 7.80 -12.47
N TRP A 312 -9.17 8.43 -13.44
CA TRP A 312 -8.73 9.82 -13.33
C TRP A 312 -9.88 10.84 -13.39
N THR A 313 -10.96 10.55 -14.09
CA THR A 313 -12.10 11.48 -14.20
C THR A 313 -13.08 11.38 -13.02
N GLN A 314 -13.22 10.21 -12.40
CA GLN A 314 -14.11 10.02 -11.26
C GLN A 314 -13.44 10.30 -9.92
N GLY A 315 -12.14 10.09 -9.79
CA GLY A 315 -11.38 10.34 -8.58
C GLY A 315 -11.18 11.83 -8.29
N ALA A 316 -10.60 12.12 -7.12
CA ALA A 316 -10.15 13.46 -6.77
C ALA A 316 -8.82 13.79 -7.45
N VAL A 317 -8.52 15.09 -7.55
CA VAL A 317 -7.25 15.59 -8.10
C VAL A 317 -6.73 16.78 -7.29
N ALA A 318 -5.40 16.96 -7.31
CA ALA A 318 -4.72 18.14 -6.78
C ALA A 318 -3.72 18.66 -7.83
N ASP A 319 -3.88 19.90 -8.24
CA ASP A 319 -3.10 20.58 -9.27
C ASP A 319 -2.20 21.65 -8.65
N PHE A 320 -0.91 21.48 -8.81
CA PHE A 320 0.12 22.39 -8.29
C PHE A 320 0.68 23.33 -9.36
N SER A 321 0.11 23.34 -10.57
CA SER A 321 0.63 24.14 -11.70
C SER A 321 0.64 25.64 -11.44
N GLN A 322 -0.21 26.14 -10.54
CA GLN A 322 -0.28 27.54 -10.15
C GLN A 322 0.60 27.89 -8.95
N CYS A 323 1.30 26.90 -8.38
CA CYS A 323 2.27 27.12 -7.30
C CYS A 323 3.56 27.72 -7.85
N THR A 324 4.15 28.67 -7.12
CA THR A 324 5.43 29.32 -7.47
C THR A 324 6.61 28.81 -6.63
N ASP A 325 6.36 28.00 -5.60
CA ASP A 325 7.41 27.29 -4.88
C ASP A 325 8.03 26.21 -5.78
N VAL A 326 9.36 26.21 -5.87
CA VAL A 326 10.11 25.29 -6.76
C VAL A 326 9.90 23.82 -6.43
N ARG A 327 9.51 23.51 -5.19
CA ARG A 327 9.25 22.15 -4.70
C ARG A 327 7.90 21.59 -5.17
N ALA A 328 6.99 22.45 -5.60
CA ALA A 328 5.61 22.09 -5.92
C ALA A 328 5.52 21.09 -7.08
N LYS A 329 6.37 21.23 -8.10
CA LYS A 329 6.42 20.31 -9.24
C LYS A 329 6.79 18.88 -8.81
N GLU A 330 7.76 18.72 -7.92
CA GLU A 330 8.16 17.41 -7.40
C GLU A 330 7.05 16.82 -6.52
N LEU A 331 6.39 17.61 -5.70
CA LEU A 331 5.26 17.16 -4.90
C LEU A 331 4.12 16.65 -5.78
N GLU A 332 3.77 17.38 -6.84
CA GLU A 332 2.75 16.96 -7.80
C GLU A 332 3.11 15.62 -8.47
N ARG A 333 4.35 15.50 -8.95
CA ARG A 333 4.85 14.25 -9.55
C ARG A 333 4.69 13.06 -8.59
N ARG A 334 5.11 13.22 -7.33
CA ARG A 334 4.94 12.18 -6.31
C ARG A 334 3.49 11.82 -6.07
N VAL A 335 2.60 12.80 -6.04
CA VAL A 335 1.15 12.60 -5.83
C VAL A 335 0.54 11.80 -6.99
N VAL A 336 0.74 12.22 -8.24
CA VAL A 336 0.13 11.57 -9.40
C VAL A 336 0.66 10.14 -9.57
N LEU A 337 1.98 9.95 -9.48
CA LEU A 337 2.59 8.61 -9.57
C LEU A 337 2.13 7.69 -8.43
N SER A 338 1.99 8.22 -7.20
CA SER A 338 1.52 7.42 -6.06
C SER A 338 0.08 6.94 -6.24
N GLN A 339 -0.82 7.75 -6.82
CA GLN A 339 -2.19 7.32 -7.13
C GLN A 339 -2.18 6.12 -8.08
N TYR A 340 -1.42 6.21 -9.18
CA TYR A 340 -1.29 5.11 -10.13
C TYR A 340 -0.72 3.85 -9.48
N LEU A 341 0.40 3.97 -8.76
CA LEU A 341 1.09 2.84 -8.14
C LEU A 341 0.24 2.10 -7.10
N LEU A 342 -0.48 2.84 -6.26
CA LEU A 342 -1.37 2.21 -5.28
C LEU A 342 -2.58 1.54 -5.94
N ALA A 343 -3.11 2.12 -7.01
CA ALA A 343 -4.20 1.52 -7.77
C ALA A 343 -3.80 0.18 -8.41
N ILE A 344 -2.59 0.07 -8.97
CA ILE A 344 -2.14 -1.18 -9.62
C ILE A 344 -1.65 -2.25 -8.63
N GLN A 345 -1.30 -1.91 -7.38
CA GLN A 345 -0.59 -2.81 -6.47
C GLN A 345 -1.29 -3.05 -5.14
N CYS A 346 -2.11 -2.10 -4.66
CA CYS A 346 -2.70 -2.16 -3.33
C CYS A 346 -4.25 -2.15 -3.35
N ALA A 347 -4.87 -2.13 -4.52
CA ALA A 347 -6.31 -2.01 -4.69
C ALA A 347 -7.03 -3.36 -4.89
N GLY A 348 -6.43 -4.45 -4.48
CA GLY A 348 -6.98 -5.80 -4.64
C GLY A 348 -8.05 -6.18 -3.61
N SER A 349 -8.56 -7.41 -3.74
CA SER A 349 -9.56 -8.02 -2.85
C SER A 349 -9.01 -8.47 -1.50
N THR A 350 -7.68 -8.41 -1.32
CA THR A 350 -6.98 -8.78 -0.08
C THR A 350 -6.01 -7.68 0.33
N PRO A 351 -5.63 -7.59 1.63
CA PRO A 351 -4.60 -6.66 2.06
C PRO A 351 -3.27 -6.89 1.32
N PRO A 352 -2.55 -5.83 0.94
CA PRO A 352 -1.27 -5.98 0.26
C PRO A 352 -0.14 -6.33 1.24
N GLN A 353 0.97 -6.87 0.71
CA GLN A 353 2.27 -6.80 1.36
C GLN A 353 2.84 -5.38 1.30
N GLU A 354 3.89 -5.08 2.05
CA GLU A 354 4.53 -3.74 2.05
C GLU A 354 4.92 -3.24 0.66
N THR A 355 5.42 -4.16 -0.17
CA THR A 355 5.94 -3.89 -1.52
C THR A 355 4.90 -4.07 -2.63
N GLY A 356 3.62 -4.26 -2.31
CA GLY A 356 2.56 -4.45 -3.28
C GLY A 356 2.69 -5.75 -4.08
N LEU A 357 2.61 -5.65 -5.41
CA LEU A 357 2.65 -6.80 -6.35
C LEU A 357 3.85 -6.74 -7.31
N THR A 358 4.93 -6.04 -6.98
CA THR A 358 6.11 -5.97 -7.84
C THR A 358 7.21 -6.93 -7.41
N TYR A 359 7.51 -7.04 -6.13
CA TYR A 359 8.39 -8.08 -5.61
C TYR A 359 8.08 -8.39 -4.14
N ASN A 360 8.64 -9.50 -3.63
CA ASN A 360 8.31 -9.97 -2.29
C ASN A 360 9.00 -9.18 -1.20
N SER A 361 8.24 -8.83 -0.15
CA SER A 361 8.77 -8.54 1.18
C SER A 361 8.06 -9.44 2.19
N TRP A 362 8.79 -9.89 3.20
CA TRP A 362 8.22 -10.75 4.25
C TRP A 362 7.44 -11.94 3.69
N PHE A 363 7.99 -12.61 2.66
CA PHE A 363 7.39 -13.78 2.00
C PHE A 363 6.06 -13.50 1.27
N GLY A 364 5.74 -12.25 1.01
CA GLY A 364 4.47 -11.84 0.42
C GLY A 364 3.30 -11.78 1.39
N LYS A 365 3.53 -11.98 2.70
CA LYS A 365 2.48 -11.92 3.73
C LYS A 365 1.79 -10.56 3.74
N PHE A 366 0.48 -10.57 4.05
CA PHE A 366 -0.29 -9.34 4.22
C PHE A 366 0.20 -8.56 5.43
N HIS A 367 0.37 -7.24 5.26
CA HIS A 367 0.83 -6.34 6.31
C HIS A 367 -0.34 -5.52 6.86
N LEU A 368 -1.00 -6.04 7.93
CA LEU A 368 -2.18 -5.38 8.47
C LEU A 368 -1.84 -4.12 9.27
N GLU A 369 -0.61 -3.96 9.75
CA GLU A 369 -0.17 -2.70 10.35
C GLU A 369 -0.01 -1.59 9.32
N MET A 370 0.31 -1.94 8.07
CA MET A 370 0.47 -0.96 6.98
C MET A 370 -0.82 -0.70 6.22
N ILE A 371 -1.93 -1.41 6.54
CA ILE A 371 -3.18 -1.28 5.78
C ILE A 371 -3.73 0.15 5.79
N TRP A 372 -3.57 0.90 6.88
CA TRP A 372 -4.00 2.29 6.95
C TRP A 372 -3.22 3.14 5.94
N TRP A 373 -1.90 2.97 5.87
CA TRP A 373 -1.02 3.66 4.93
C TRP A 373 -1.32 3.30 3.47
N HIS A 374 -1.67 2.06 3.18
CA HIS A 374 -2.03 1.65 1.83
C HIS A 374 -3.42 2.13 1.40
N GLN A 375 -4.40 2.15 2.29
CA GLN A 375 -5.82 2.17 1.95
C GLN A 375 -6.56 3.47 2.29
N ALA A 376 -6.15 4.22 3.32
CA ALA A 376 -6.88 5.41 3.77
C ALA A 376 -7.06 6.44 2.64
N GLN A 377 -6.04 6.59 1.82
CA GLN A 377 -6.04 7.51 0.69
C GLN A 377 -7.17 7.22 -0.32
N PHE A 378 -7.59 5.96 -0.54
CA PHE A 378 -8.66 5.66 -1.50
C PHE A 378 -9.98 6.34 -1.10
N ALA A 379 -10.29 6.40 0.21
CA ALA A 379 -11.46 7.13 0.67
C ALA A 379 -11.33 8.64 0.44
N LEU A 380 -10.13 9.19 0.66
CA LEU A 380 -9.88 10.63 0.55
C LEU A 380 -9.81 11.12 -0.90
N TRP A 381 -9.40 10.24 -1.82
CA TRP A 381 -9.27 10.54 -3.24
C TRP A 381 -10.45 10.04 -4.08
N GLY A 382 -11.58 9.63 -3.45
CA GLY A 382 -12.83 9.33 -4.12
C GLY A 382 -12.94 7.93 -4.74
N HIS A 383 -12.08 6.99 -4.39
CA HIS A 383 -12.08 5.60 -4.87
C HIS A 383 -12.57 4.62 -3.79
N LEU A 384 -13.79 4.85 -3.29
CA LEU A 384 -14.36 4.13 -2.14
C LEU A 384 -14.50 2.62 -2.38
N GLU A 385 -14.81 2.22 -3.60
CA GLU A 385 -14.97 0.84 -4.02
C GLU A 385 -13.67 0.02 -3.87
N LEU A 386 -12.50 0.65 -4.07
CA LEU A 386 -11.21 0.01 -3.91
C LEU A 386 -10.93 -0.30 -2.44
N LEU A 387 -11.20 0.66 -1.55
CA LEU A 387 -11.10 0.43 -0.11
C LEU A 387 -12.11 -0.62 0.37
N ASP A 388 -13.38 -0.54 -0.03
CA ASP A 388 -14.41 -1.49 0.41
C ASP A 388 -14.13 -2.92 -0.05
N ARG A 389 -13.57 -3.08 -1.24
CA ARG A 389 -13.14 -4.37 -1.79
C ARG A 389 -12.10 -5.03 -0.89
N THR A 390 -11.02 -4.35 -0.56
CA THR A 390 -9.96 -4.86 0.32
C THR A 390 -10.48 -5.18 1.73
N LEU A 391 -11.32 -4.32 2.30
CA LEU A 391 -11.88 -4.54 3.63
C LEU A 391 -12.81 -5.76 3.72
N SER A 392 -13.30 -6.28 2.59
CA SER A 392 -14.16 -7.46 2.58
C SER A 392 -13.43 -8.73 3.02
N TRP A 393 -12.11 -8.81 2.80
CA TRP A 393 -11.28 -9.93 3.25
C TRP A 393 -11.34 -10.15 4.77
N TYR A 394 -11.41 -9.10 5.57
CA TYR A 394 -11.48 -9.20 7.04
C TYR A 394 -12.68 -10.00 7.54
N GLU A 395 -13.77 -10.04 6.78
CA GLU A 395 -14.95 -10.84 7.11
C GLU A 395 -14.68 -12.34 6.93
N THR A 396 -13.91 -12.69 5.92
CA THR A 396 -13.63 -14.10 5.60
C THR A 396 -12.72 -14.76 6.62
N VAL A 397 -11.84 -13.99 7.28
CA VAL A 397 -10.85 -14.49 8.26
C VAL A 397 -11.20 -14.16 9.71
N GLU A 398 -12.37 -13.59 9.97
CA GLU A 398 -12.83 -13.27 11.32
C GLU A 398 -12.75 -14.46 12.31
N PRO A 399 -13.12 -15.71 11.92
CA PRO A 399 -13.00 -16.86 12.83
C PRO A 399 -11.57 -17.09 13.33
N ILE A 400 -10.57 -16.90 12.49
CA ILE A 400 -9.15 -17.03 12.87
C ILE A 400 -8.73 -15.90 13.81
N ALA A 401 -9.11 -14.65 13.50
CA ALA A 401 -8.84 -13.50 14.36
C ALA A 401 -9.46 -13.64 15.77
N ARG A 402 -10.62 -14.30 15.87
CA ARG A 402 -11.27 -14.65 17.13
C ARG A 402 -10.48 -15.69 17.90
N GLN A 403 -10.07 -16.79 17.25
CA GLN A 403 -9.26 -17.83 17.88
C GLN A 403 -7.94 -17.28 18.42
N ILE A 404 -7.32 -16.32 17.72
CA ILE A 404 -6.10 -15.65 18.17
C ILE A 404 -6.38 -14.86 19.46
N ALA A 405 -7.47 -14.05 19.51
CA ALA A 405 -7.84 -13.31 20.70
C ALA A 405 -8.12 -14.23 21.90
N GLU A 406 -8.94 -15.27 21.71
CA GLU A 406 -9.30 -16.27 22.72
C GLU A 406 -8.07 -17.02 23.26
N ARG A 407 -7.16 -17.46 22.37
CA ARG A 407 -5.90 -18.12 22.74
C ARG A 407 -5.02 -17.23 23.63
N GLN A 408 -5.09 -15.92 23.41
CA GLN A 408 -4.36 -14.91 24.19
C GLN A 408 -5.13 -14.43 25.42
N GLY A 409 -6.31 -15.02 25.72
CA GLY A 409 -7.13 -14.68 26.89
C GLY A 409 -7.99 -13.43 26.73
N PHE A 410 -8.09 -12.85 25.51
CA PHE A 410 -8.86 -11.64 25.26
C PHE A 410 -10.21 -11.91 24.60
N LYS A 411 -11.10 -10.92 24.67
CA LYS A 411 -12.42 -10.95 23.99
C LYS A 411 -12.32 -10.41 22.56
N GLY A 412 -13.38 -10.60 21.78
CA GLY A 412 -13.52 -10.03 20.46
C GLY A 412 -12.64 -10.68 19.39
N ILE A 413 -11.92 -9.88 18.61
CA ILE A 413 -11.02 -10.35 17.54
C ILE A 413 -9.71 -9.57 17.56
N ARG A 414 -8.61 -10.26 17.26
CA ARG A 414 -7.29 -9.64 17.17
C ARG A 414 -6.71 -9.74 15.76
N TRP A 415 -6.37 -8.60 15.19
CA TRP A 415 -5.64 -8.50 13.94
C TRP A 415 -4.14 -8.51 14.18
N MET A 416 -3.42 -9.44 13.52
CA MET A 416 -1.98 -9.57 13.67
C MET A 416 -1.24 -8.70 12.64
N LYS A 417 0.04 -8.37 12.89
CA LYS A 417 0.86 -7.60 11.95
C LYS A 417 0.88 -8.23 10.57
N MET A 418 1.30 -9.50 10.50
CA MET A 418 1.46 -10.25 9.26
C MET A 418 0.62 -11.50 9.26
N THR A 419 -0.14 -11.72 8.20
CA THR A 419 -0.94 -12.92 8.00
C THR A 419 -0.77 -13.46 6.58
N ASP A 420 -1.15 -14.72 6.42
CA ASP A 420 -1.38 -15.31 5.10
C ASP A 420 -2.82 -15.04 4.62
N PRO A 421 -3.22 -15.50 3.41
CA PRO A 421 -4.57 -15.31 2.90
C PRO A 421 -5.70 -15.91 3.77
N SER A 422 -5.40 -16.92 4.57
CA SER A 422 -6.37 -17.54 5.51
C SER A 422 -6.55 -16.74 6.81
N GLY A 423 -5.76 -15.70 7.03
CA GLY A 423 -5.71 -14.94 8.27
C GLY A 423 -4.80 -15.55 9.35
N THR A 424 -4.13 -16.67 9.04
CA THR A 424 -3.15 -17.27 9.96
C THR A 424 -1.95 -16.36 10.12
N GLU A 425 -1.57 -16.11 11.36
CA GLU A 425 -0.44 -15.24 11.69
C GLU A 425 0.91 -15.84 11.30
N ALA A 426 1.82 -14.99 10.83
CA ALA A 426 3.22 -15.36 10.65
C ALA A 426 3.97 -15.19 11.98
N PRO A 427 4.64 -16.23 12.52
CA PRO A 427 5.40 -16.13 13.76
C PRO A 427 6.44 -15.00 13.71
N SER A 428 6.50 -14.14 14.75
CA SER A 428 7.37 -12.96 14.75
C SER A 428 7.78 -12.56 16.17
N LYS A 429 9.04 -12.09 16.34
CA LYS A 429 9.52 -11.52 17.61
C LYS A 429 8.95 -10.14 17.90
N VAL A 430 8.51 -9.42 16.86
CA VAL A 430 8.00 -8.04 16.93
C VAL A 430 6.53 -8.05 16.57
N GLY A 431 6.20 -8.53 15.36
CA GLY A 431 4.88 -8.43 14.80
C GLY A 431 3.76 -9.06 15.61
N SER A 432 4.06 -10.12 16.39
CA SER A 432 3.09 -10.77 17.27
C SER A 432 2.66 -9.90 18.44
N PHE A 433 3.46 -8.90 18.83
CA PHE A 433 3.19 -8.01 19.95
C PHE A 433 2.69 -6.62 19.55
N LEU A 434 2.64 -6.30 18.25
CA LEU A 434 2.08 -5.03 17.78
C LEU A 434 0.58 -4.96 18.05
N ILE A 435 0.11 -3.76 18.38
CA ILE A 435 -1.32 -3.51 18.65
C ILE A 435 -1.90 -2.34 17.83
N TRP A 436 -1.08 -1.45 17.29
CA TRP A 436 -1.54 -0.24 16.62
C TRP A 436 -2.34 -0.50 15.33
N GLN A 437 -2.25 -1.70 14.74
CA GLN A 437 -3.11 -2.13 13.63
C GLN A 437 -4.54 -2.50 14.08
N GLN A 438 -4.77 -2.71 15.36
CA GLN A 438 -6.06 -3.16 15.87
C GLN A 438 -7.20 -2.17 15.61
N PRO A 439 -7.00 -0.85 15.76
CA PRO A 439 -8.01 0.17 15.45
C PRO A 439 -8.22 0.43 13.96
N HIS A 440 -7.32 0.03 13.06
CA HIS A 440 -7.33 0.41 11.65
C HIS A 440 -8.66 0.13 10.95
N LEU A 441 -9.26 -1.05 11.20
CA LEU A 441 -10.55 -1.40 10.58
C LEU A 441 -11.69 -0.46 11.02
N ILE A 442 -11.66 0.01 12.27
CA ILE A 442 -12.62 0.99 12.79
C ILE A 442 -12.43 2.33 12.07
N TYR A 443 -11.19 2.78 11.94
CA TYR A 443 -10.85 4.05 11.28
C TYR A 443 -11.21 4.05 9.79
N LEU A 444 -10.78 3.01 9.05
CA LEU A 444 -11.04 2.89 7.61
C LEU A 444 -12.54 2.79 7.30
N ALA A 445 -13.31 2.11 8.15
CA ALA A 445 -14.75 2.07 8.01
C ALA A 445 -15.42 3.42 8.35
N GLU A 446 -14.82 4.22 9.23
CA GLU A 446 -15.28 5.61 9.47
C GLU A 446 -15.00 6.49 8.24
N LEU A 447 -13.83 6.38 7.60
CA LEU A 447 -13.52 7.12 6.37
C LEU A 447 -14.50 6.79 5.24
N LEU A 448 -14.83 5.50 5.03
CA LEU A 448 -15.84 5.11 4.05
C LEU A 448 -17.20 5.77 4.32
N TYR A 449 -17.62 5.78 5.58
CA TYR A 449 -18.91 6.37 5.94
C TYR A 449 -18.91 7.89 5.78
N ARG A 450 -17.83 8.56 6.16
CA ARG A 450 -17.71 10.02 6.03
C ARG A 450 -17.78 10.46 4.57
N ALA A 451 -17.12 9.71 3.68
CA ALA A 451 -17.11 10.01 2.26
C ALA A 451 -18.45 9.70 1.56
N ASN A 452 -19.21 8.70 2.04
CA ASN A 452 -20.52 8.33 1.48
C ASN A 452 -21.49 7.83 2.58
N PRO A 453 -22.13 8.72 3.35
CA PRO A 453 -23.08 8.33 4.37
C PRO A 453 -24.31 7.66 3.77
N SER A 454 -24.52 6.36 4.06
CA SER A 454 -25.70 5.61 3.59
C SER A 454 -26.18 4.59 4.61
N GLU A 455 -27.48 4.26 4.58
CA GLU A 455 -28.09 3.23 5.44
C GLU A 455 -27.56 1.82 5.09
N GLU A 456 -27.26 1.57 3.82
CA GLU A 456 -26.68 0.32 3.37
C GLU A 456 -25.28 0.11 4.00
N LEU A 457 -24.44 1.13 3.94
CA LEU A 457 -23.11 1.11 4.53
C LEU A 457 -23.16 0.92 6.05
N LYS A 458 -24.11 1.57 6.73
CA LYS A 458 -24.34 1.36 8.17
C LYS A 458 -24.61 -0.11 8.47
N LYS A 459 -25.54 -0.73 7.74
CA LYS A 459 -25.87 -2.16 7.93
C LYS A 459 -24.69 -3.07 7.64
N LYS A 460 -24.01 -2.87 6.50
CA LYS A 460 -22.87 -3.66 6.06
C LYS A 460 -21.69 -3.59 7.04
N LYS A 461 -21.43 -2.41 7.63
CA LYS A 461 -20.26 -2.19 8.51
C LYS A 461 -20.56 -2.29 10.01
N LYS A 462 -21.81 -2.56 10.42
CA LYS A 462 -22.24 -2.63 11.82
C LYS A 462 -21.36 -3.56 12.68
N ASN A 463 -21.09 -4.77 12.20
CA ASN A 463 -20.35 -5.78 12.97
C ASN A 463 -18.82 -5.60 12.92
N LYS A 464 -18.29 -4.89 11.91
CA LYS A 464 -16.84 -4.72 11.71
C LYS A 464 -16.14 -3.92 12.83
N LYS A 465 -16.89 -3.19 13.67
CA LYS A 465 -16.34 -2.30 14.70
C LYS A 465 -16.57 -2.80 16.12
N LYS A 466 -17.62 -3.59 16.33
CA LYS A 466 -17.94 -4.10 17.66
C LYS A 466 -16.84 -5.03 18.18
N LYS A 467 -16.44 -6.00 17.39
CA LYS A 467 -15.52 -7.07 17.81
C LYS A 467 -14.08 -6.60 17.99
N PRO A 468 -13.50 -5.74 17.11
CA PRO A 468 -12.23 -5.08 17.42
C PRO A 468 -12.28 -4.24 18.70
N ALA A 469 -13.38 -3.51 18.94
CA ALA A 469 -13.55 -2.73 20.17
C ALA A 469 -13.66 -3.60 21.43
N GLU A 470 -14.30 -4.78 21.34
CA GLU A 470 -14.33 -5.77 22.44
C GLU A 470 -12.91 -6.26 22.79
N PHE A 471 -12.06 -6.48 21.77
CA PHE A 471 -10.65 -6.80 22.02
C PHE A 471 -9.95 -5.63 22.70
N MET A 472 -10.06 -4.43 22.16
CA MET A 472 -9.42 -3.22 22.67
C MET A 472 -9.80 -2.95 24.13
N TYR A 473 -11.07 -3.14 24.48
CA TYR A 473 -11.53 -3.04 25.86
C TYR A 473 -10.91 -4.11 26.78
N SER A 474 -10.86 -5.37 26.33
CA SER A 474 -10.32 -6.46 27.14
C SER A 474 -8.79 -6.44 27.26
N PHE A 475 -8.08 -5.78 26.33
CA PHE A 475 -6.63 -5.64 26.36
C PHE A 475 -6.17 -4.54 27.32
N ALA A 476 -6.94 -3.47 27.46
CA ALA A 476 -6.62 -2.40 28.38
C ALA A 476 -6.76 -2.88 29.84
N THR A 477 -5.74 -2.64 30.65
CA THR A 477 -5.70 -3.05 32.05
C THR A 477 -6.07 -1.90 32.97
N TYR A 478 -7.01 -2.10 33.91
CA TYR A 478 -7.34 -1.10 34.90
C TYR A 478 -6.34 -1.12 36.05
N GLU A 479 -5.77 0.03 36.34
CA GLU A 479 -4.85 0.30 37.48
C GLU A 479 -5.63 0.97 38.61
N GLU A 480 -5.97 0.23 39.67
CA GLU A 480 -6.75 0.75 40.81
C GLU A 480 -6.01 1.88 41.55
N GLU A 481 -4.68 1.79 41.69
CA GLU A 481 -3.88 2.78 42.41
C GLU A 481 -3.98 4.18 41.81
N HIS A 482 -4.10 4.28 40.47
CA HIS A 482 -4.14 5.54 39.78
C HIS A 482 -5.52 5.83 39.16
N ASP A 483 -6.51 4.96 39.35
CA ASP A 483 -7.88 5.07 38.78
C ASP A 483 -7.87 5.28 37.27
N ARG A 484 -7.06 4.50 36.54
CA ARG A 484 -6.87 4.65 35.08
C ARG A 484 -6.75 3.31 34.35
N TYR A 485 -7.00 3.32 33.05
CA TYR A 485 -6.65 2.22 32.16
C TYR A 485 -5.29 2.45 31.51
N VAL A 486 -4.48 1.40 31.43
CA VAL A 486 -3.16 1.38 30.81
C VAL A 486 -3.08 0.36 29.68
N LEU A 487 -2.21 0.62 28.70
CA LEU A 487 -1.81 -0.33 27.67
C LEU A 487 -0.42 -0.86 27.98
N LYS A 488 -0.27 -2.18 28.10
CA LYS A 488 1.00 -2.85 28.42
C LYS A 488 1.12 -4.17 27.68
N GLY A 489 2.29 -4.81 27.70
CA GLY A 489 2.49 -6.10 27.04
C GLY A 489 2.49 -6.02 25.50
N ALA A 490 2.81 -4.86 24.93
CA ALA A 490 2.81 -4.61 23.51
C ALA A 490 4.13 -3.98 23.04
N ILE A 491 4.47 -4.23 21.78
CA ILE A 491 5.43 -3.42 21.03
C ILE A 491 4.63 -2.33 20.33
N PRO A 492 4.98 -1.05 20.47
CA PRO A 492 4.31 0.04 19.77
C PRO A 492 4.78 0.14 18.31
N ALA A 493 4.22 1.10 17.57
CA ALA A 493 4.69 1.44 16.22
C ALA A 493 6.19 1.79 16.20
N GLN A 494 6.74 2.36 17.27
CA GLN A 494 8.17 2.49 17.46
C GLN A 494 8.77 1.14 17.91
N GLU A 495 9.20 0.31 16.97
CA GLU A 495 9.57 -1.10 17.19
C GLU A 495 10.87 -1.30 18.00
N THR A 496 11.55 -0.24 18.39
CA THR A 496 12.73 -0.31 19.29
C THR A 496 12.38 -0.60 20.75
N LEU A 497 11.11 -0.42 21.15
CA LEU A 497 10.62 -0.77 22.48
C LEU A 497 10.28 -2.27 22.56
N ARG A 498 10.29 -2.84 23.77
CA ARG A 498 10.02 -4.26 24.02
C ARG A 498 8.70 -4.46 24.75
N ALA A 499 7.94 -5.49 24.36
CA ALA A 499 6.62 -5.75 24.93
C ALA A 499 6.62 -5.85 26.48
N ALA A 500 7.61 -6.51 27.06
CA ALA A 500 7.70 -6.68 28.52
C ALA A 500 8.04 -5.40 29.30
N GLU A 501 8.54 -4.38 28.63
CA GLU A 501 9.04 -3.14 29.24
C GLU A 501 8.14 -1.93 28.90
N THR A 502 7.21 -2.07 27.96
CA THR A 502 6.42 -0.96 27.41
C THR A 502 5.10 -0.80 28.16
N VAL A 503 4.87 0.38 28.70
CA VAL A 503 3.59 0.82 29.27
C VAL A 503 3.21 2.15 28.65
N ASN A 504 1.95 2.27 28.23
CA ASN A 504 1.34 3.50 27.74
C ASN A 504 2.12 4.18 26.59
N PRO A 505 2.34 3.52 25.45
CA PRO A 505 2.90 4.18 24.29
C PRO A 505 1.90 5.22 23.73
N PRO A 506 2.35 6.43 23.38
CA PRO A 506 1.48 7.59 23.15
C PRO A 506 0.56 7.45 21.93
N PHE A 507 1.08 6.90 20.82
CA PHE A 507 0.28 6.72 19.61
C PHE A 507 -0.85 5.71 19.84
N GLU A 508 -0.53 4.58 20.46
CA GLU A 508 -1.49 3.53 20.78
C GLU A 508 -2.56 3.99 21.77
N LEU A 509 -2.19 4.75 22.82
CA LEU A 509 -3.15 5.36 23.73
C LEU A 509 -4.14 6.28 22.99
N SER A 510 -3.62 7.20 22.19
CA SER A 510 -4.43 8.11 21.39
C SER A 510 -5.32 7.36 20.41
N TYR A 511 -4.82 6.28 19.79
CA TYR A 511 -5.58 5.47 18.85
C TYR A 511 -6.67 4.64 19.52
N TRP A 512 -6.41 4.11 20.73
CA TRP A 512 -7.45 3.47 21.55
C TRP A 512 -8.57 4.44 21.86
N HIS A 513 -8.22 5.63 22.35
CA HIS A 513 -9.21 6.68 22.63
C HIS A 513 -10.08 7.00 21.43
N PHE A 514 -9.47 7.31 20.29
CA PHE A 514 -10.17 7.64 19.05
C PHE A 514 -11.07 6.49 18.57
N ALA A 515 -10.55 5.29 18.48
CA ALA A 515 -11.29 4.17 17.92
C ALA A 515 -12.44 3.70 18.83
N MET A 516 -12.27 3.77 20.14
CA MET A 516 -13.34 3.45 21.09
C MET A 516 -14.47 4.50 21.01
N GLN A 517 -14.15 5.79 20.86
CA GLN A 517 -15.15 6.82 20.60
C GLN A 517 -15.89 6.58 19.28
N VAL A 518 -15.17 6.28 18.21
CA VAL A 518 -15.78 5.95 16.90
C VAL A 518 -16.67 4.71 17.04
N ALA A 519 -16.25 3.67 17.75
CA ALA A 519 -17.05 2.48 17.97
C ALA A 519 -18.37 2.79 18.70
N GLN A 520 -18.36 3.65 19.73
CA GLN A 520 -19.55 4.11 20.43
C GLN A 520 -20.46 4.94 19.52
N THR A 521 -19.91 5.90 18.78
CA THR A 521 -20.65 6.70 17.78
C THR A 521 -21.36 5.81 16.75
N TRP A 522 -20.71 4.73 16.32
CA TRP A 522 -21.32 3.78 15.39
C TRP A 522 -22.45 2.96 16.00
N ARG A 523 -22.41 2.67 17.32
CA ARG A 523 -23.53 2.05 18.02
C ARG A 523 -24.75 2.97 17.95
N GLU A 524 -24.58 4.24 18.29
CA GLU A 524 -25.65 5.24 18.22
C GLU A 524 -26.18 5.42 16.79
N ARG A 525 -25.30 5.54 15.78
CA ARG A 525 -25.69 5.62 14.35
C ARG A 525 -26.52 4.42 13.88
N THR A 526 -26.34 3.27 14.52
CA THR A 526 -27.07 2.02 14.18
C THR A 526 -28.21 1.71 15.15
N GLY A 527 -28.62 2.67 15.98
CA GLY A 527 -29.74 2.54 16.92
C GLY A 527 -29.46 1.61 18.11
N MET A 528 -28.20 1.41 18.47
CA MET A 528 -27.80 0.67 19.65
C MET A 528 -27.36 1.64 20.75
N GLU A 529 -27.64 1.27 21.99
CA GLU A 529 -27.14 2.02 23.14
C GLU A 529 -25.61 1.93 23.22
N ARG A 530 -24.98 2.95 23.80
CA ARG A 530 -23.55 2.94 24.16
C ARG A 530 -23.29 1.81 25.19
N VAL A 531 -22.05 1.31 25.21
CA VAL A 531 -21.59 0.35 26.22
C VAL A 531 -20.98 1.17 27.36
N PRO A 532 -21.59 1.18 28.57
CA PRO A 532 -21.11 2.03 29.66
C PRO A 532 -19.64 1.78 30.05
N GLU A 533 -19.20 0.53 30.00
CA GLU A 533 -17.83 0.13 30.34
C GLU A 533 -16.81 0.70 29.32
N TRP A 534 -17.21 0.87 28.06
CA TRP A 534 -16.36 1.51 27.04
C TRP A 534 -16.26 3.01 27.27
N ASP A 535 -17.33 3.65 27.76
CA ASP A 535 -17.30 5.07 28.11
C ASP A 535 -16.36 5.31 29.32
N VAL A 536 -16.40 4.43 30.31
CA VAL A 536 -15.45 4.47 31.45
C VAL A 536 -14.00 4.28 30.97
N LEU A 537 -13.75 3.36 30.04
CA LEU A 537 -12.42 3.22 29.44
C LEU A 537 -11.97 4.51 28.75
N ILE A 538 -12.82 5.10 27.90
CA ILE A 538 -12.51 6.33 27.17
C ILE A 538 -12.19 7.49 28.12
N GLU A 539 -12.95 7.62 29.21
CA GLU A 539 -12.77 8.68 30.21
C GLU A 539 -11.49 8.49 31.03
N LYS A 540 -11.18 7.23 31.41
CA LYS A 540 -10.10 6.90 32.33
C LYS A 540 -8.84 6.37 31.64
N LEU A 541 -8.75 6.43 30.30
CA LEU A 541 -7.51 6.04 29.61
C LEU A 541 -6.37 6.96 30.04
N SER A 542 -5.21 6.39 30.31
CA SER A 542 -4.04 7.14 30.78
C SER A 542 -3.70 8.31 29.86
N PRO A 543 -3.42 9.52 30.38
CA PRO A 543 -2.86 10.59 29.58
C PRO A 543 -1.46 10.20 29.08
N LEU A 544 -0.99 10.87 28.02
CA LEU A 544 0.35 10.65 27.48
C LEU A 544 1.42 11.13 28.48
N ALA A 545 2.39 10.26 28.75
CA ALA A 545 3.51 10.58 29.63
C ALA A 545 4.49 11.59 29.00
N TYR A 546 5.03 12.50 29.78
CA TYR A 546 5.97 13.54 29.34
C TYR A 546 7.07 13.78 30.41
N ASN A 547 8.17 14.39 30.00
CA ASN A 547 9.29 14.76 30.87
C ASN A 547 9.20 16.20 31.42
N ASP A 548 10.16 16.59 32.26
CA ASP A 548 10.24 17.95 32.84
C ASP A 548 10.38 19.07 31.78
N GLU A 549 10.86 18.75 30.58
CA GLU A 549 10.96 19.67 29.44
C GLU A 549 9.64 19.77 28.64
N GLN A 550 8.57 19.12 29.12
CA GLN A 550 7.27 19.05 28.47
C GLN A 550 7.36 18.40 27.08
N LEU A 551 8.17 17.35 26.93
CA LEU A 551 8.28 16.51 25.76
C LEU A 551 7.62 15.17 26.03
N TYR A 552 6.77 14.69 25.12
CA TYR A 552 6.12 13.39 25.24
C TYR A 552 7.13 12.25 25.07
N LEU A 553 7.07 11.26 25.96
CA LEU A 553 7.94 10.10 25.97
C LEU A 553 7.51 9.07 24.91
N ALA A 554 8.42 8.21 24.48
CA ALA A 554 8.12 7.08 23.58
C ALA A 554 7.21 6.02 24.23
N ALA A 555 7.28 5.91 25.54
CA ALA A 555 6.36 5.17 26.42
C ALA A 555 6.50 5.72 27.84
N GLU A 556 5.53 5.53 28.70
CA GLU A 556 5.60 5.98 30.11
C GLU A 556 6.84 5.40 30.84
N THR A 557 7.21 4.18 30.51
CA THR A 557 8.38 3.49 31.04
C THR A 557 9.71 3.88 30.36
N ALA A 558 9.67 4.61 29.24
CA ALA A 558 10.85 5.05 28.51
C ALA A 558 11.30 6.44 28.97
N VAL A 559 11.59 6.61 30.26
CA VAL A 559 11.96 7.92 30.88
C VAL A 559 13.21 8.55 30.28
N ASP A 560 14.09 7.78 29.67
CA ASP A 560 15.29 8.21 28.97
C ASP A 560 15.10 8.43 27.46
N THR A 561 13.87 8.62 26.99
CA THR A 561 13.51 8.79 25.57
C THR A 561 14.47 9.69 24.82
N TYR A 562 14.81 10.86 25.36
CA TYR A 562 15.62 11.88 24.70
C TYR A 562 17.12 11.78 24.98
N LYS A 563 17.56 10.73 25.69
CA LYS A 563 18.95 10.44 26.05
C LYS A 563 19.47 9.16 25.43
N ASP A 564 18.59 8.19 25.15
CA ASP A 564 18.95 6.89 24.57
C ASP A 564 18.60 6.87 23.07
N ILE A 565 19.63 6.66 22.25
CA ILE A 565 19.50 6.59 20.78
C ILE A 565 18.47 5.55 20.30
N ARG A 566 18.16 4.51 21.09
CA ARG A 566 17.12 3.52 20.77
C ARG A 566 15.75 4.18 20.65
N PHE A 567 15.48 5.23 21.42
CA PHE A 567 14.20 5.92 21.47
C PHE A 567 14.14 7.16 20.57
N THR A 568 15.24 7.53 19.93
CA THR A 568 15.33 8.66 18.99
C THR A 568 15.71 8.22 17.58
N SER A 569 15.48 6.97 17.27
CA SER A 569 15.64 6.33 15.96
C SER A 569 14.42 5.47 15.65
N ASP A 570 14.34 4.91 14.43
CA ASP A 570 13.15 4.20 13.96
C ASP A 570 11.97 5.17 13.78
N HIS A 571 10.73 4.76 14.06
CA HIS A 571 9.55 5.60 13.93
C HIS A 571 9.40 6.60 15.08
N MET A 572 9.17 7.88 14.76
CA MET A 572 8.76 8.89 15.74
C MET A 572 7.25 8.78 16.02
N ALA A 573 6.80 7.60 16.46
CA ALA A 573 5.39 7.24 16.55
C ALA A 573 4.56 8.18 17.44
N VAL A 574 5.16 8.86 18.40
CA VAL A 574 4.51 9.89 19.22
C VAL A 574 3.82 10.97 18.40
N LEU A 575 4.38 11.33 17.22
CA LEU A 575 3.75 12.32 16.32
C LEU A 575 2.45 11.78 15.69
N GLY A 576 2.27 10.46 15.60
CA GLY A 576 1.04 9.84 15.13
C GLY A 576 -0.15 10.09 16.06
N ALA A 577 0.10 10.34 17.35
CA ALA A 577 -0.94 10.64 18.33
C ALA A 577 -1.75 11.91 18.00
N VAL A 578 -1.12 12.88 17.33
CA VAL A 578 -1.79 14.02 16.67
C VAL A 578 -1.18 14.17 15.28
N GLY A 579 -1.95 13.92 14.27
CA GLY A 579 -1.49 13.92 12.88
C GLY A 579 -2.32 12.91 12.11
N ILE A 580 -2.00 11.65 12.23
CA ILE A 580 -2.86 10.52 11.83
C ILE A 580 -4.21 10.63 12.54
N LEU A 581 -4.18 10.91 13.83
CA LEU A 581 -5.34 11.04 14.72
C LEU A 581 -5.66 12.50 15.00
N PRO A 582 -6.94 12.83 15.28
CA PRO A 582 -7.31 14.16 15.74
C PRO A 582 -6.77 14.42 17.16
N MET A 583 -6.66 15.71 17.51
CA MET A 583 -6.41 16.13 18.88
C MET A 583 -7.50 15.57 19.80
N ASN A 584 -7.12 15.12 20.99
CA ASN A 584 -8.04 14.58 22.00
C ASN A 584 -7.64 15.01 23.41
N GLN A 585 -8.47 14.63 24.41
CA GLN A 585 -8.32 15.04 25.80
C GLN A 585 -7.05 14.51 26.50
N LEU A 586 -6.39 13.49 25.95
CA LEU A 586 -5.17 12.91 26.53
C LEU A 586 -3.93 13.77 26.22
N ILE A 587 -4.04 14.80 25.39
CA ILE A 587 -2.92 15.50 24.76
C ILE A 587 -2.98 16.99 25.03
N HIS A 588 -1.84 17.55 25.49
CA HIS A 588 -1.62 18.98 25.58
C HIS A 588 -0.93 19.50 24.31
N ALA A 589 -1.58 20.42 23.60
CA ALA A 589 -1.09 20.91 22.30
C ALA A 589 0.32 21.53 22.35
N GLY A 590 0.62 22.28 23.43
CA GLY A 590 1.94 22.88 23.63
C GLY A 590 3.06 21.84 23.76
N TYR A 591 2.79 20.73 24.48
CA TYR A 591 3.76 19.64 24.65
C TYR A 591 3.98 18.89 23.35
N MET A 592 2.91 18.66 22.56
CA MET A 592 3.05 18.06 21.24
C MET A 592 3.86 18.95 20.30
N LYS A 593 3.66 20.25 20.34
CA LYS A 593 4.45 21.20 19.54
C LYS A 593 5.93 21.23 19.97
N ASN A 594 6.21 21.21 21.26
CA ASN A 594 7.58 21.09 21.78
C ASN A 594 8.23 19.78 21.33
N THR A 595 7.48 18.66 21.39
CA THR A 595 7.93 17.34 20.94
C THR A 595 8.23 17.33 19.45
N LEU A 596 7.35 17.90 18.60
CA LEU A 596 7.60 18.06 17.17
C LEU A 596 8.89 18.85 16.90
N HIS A 597 9.12 19.98 17.60
CA HIS A 597 10.30 20.80 17.41
C HIS A 597 11.58 20.05 17.82
N TRP A 598 11.52 19.36 18.98
CA TRP A 598 12.67 18.56 19.43
C TRP A 598 13.00 17.45 18.40
N ILE A 599 12.00 16.70 17.93
CA ILE A 599 12.16 15.64 16.93
C ILE A 599 12.74 16.23 15.64
N TRP A 600 12.21 17.36 15.18
CA TRP A 600 12.67 18.02 13.95
C TRP A 600 14.17 18.30 13.98
N ASP A 601 14.68 18.76 15.11
CA ASP A 601 16.06 19.20 15.26
C ASP A 601 17.03 18.07 15.65
N ASN A 602 16.55 17.00 16.30
CA ASN A 602 17.41 16.03 16.98
C ASN A 602 17.22 14.58 16.56
N TRP A 603 16.10 14.23 15.86
CA TRP A 603 15.83 12.83 15.51
C TRP A 603 16.86 12.28 14.54
N ASN A 604 17.15 10.97 14.63
CA ASN A 604 18.03 10.30 13.67
C ASN A 604 17.28 9.99 12.37
N TRP A 605 17.11 11.00 11.52
CA TRP A 605 16.39 10.90 10.25
C TRP A 605 16.97 9.88 9.26
N ASP A 606 18.23 9.47 9.43
CA ASP A 606 18.82 8.42 8.59
C ASP A 606 18.39 6.99 8.99
N LYS A 607 17.68 6.85 10.12
CA LYS A 607 17.10 5.60 10.65
C LYS A 607 15.57 5.61 10.67
N THR A 608 14.94 6.44 9.85
CA THR A 608 13.50 6.52 9.68
C THR A 608 13.00 5.68 8.50
N TRP A 609 11.69 5.66 8.31
CA TRP A 609 11.00 4.94 7.24
C TRP A 609 10.17 5.89 6.38
N GLY A 610 9.80 5.46 5.19
CA GLY A 610 9.11 6.31 4.22
C GLY A 610 7.80 6.93 4.71
N TRP A 611 7.06 6.30 5.63
CA TRP A 611 5.82 6.84 6.18
C TRP A 611 6.02 7.82 7.37
N ASP A 612 7.22 7.93 7.92
CA ASP A 612 7.52 8.88 8.98
C ASP A 612 7.43 10.34 8.52
N TYR A 613 7.79 10.61 7.27
CA TYR A 613 7.71 11.96 6.68
C TYR A 613 6.26 12.44 6.51
N PRO A 614 5.33 11.65 5.92
CA PRO A 614 3.91 11.98 5.93
C PRO A 614 3.33 12.13 7.33
N MET A 615 3.68 11.25 8.28
CA MET A 615 3.22 11.35 9.66
C MET A 615 3.67 12.67 10.31
N THR A 616 4.94 13.03 10.14
CA THR A 616 5.49 14.31 10.63
C THR A 616 4.79 15.49 9.97
N ALA A 617 4.52 15.41 8.67
CA ALA A 617 3.81 16.47 7.95
C ALA A 617 2.36 16.64 8.44
N MET A 618 1.64 15.55 8.69
CA MET A 618 0.29 15.62 9.26
C MET A 618 0.30 16.24 10.67
N ASN A 619 1.26 15.85 11.50
CA ASN A 619 1.43 16.46 12.83
C ASN A 619 1.73 17.96 12.73
N ALA A 620 2.71 18.33 11.90
CA ALA A 620 3.08 19.73 11.70
C ALA A 620 1.91 20.59 11.19
N ALA A 621 1.13 20.07 10.24
CA ALA A 621 -0.07 20.75 9.74
C ALA A 621 -1.10 21.00 10.85
N ARG A 622 -1.42 19.99 11.67
CA ARG A 622 -2.34 20.14 12.81
C ARG A 622 -1.81 21.03 13.91
N MET A 623 -0.48 21.12 14.07
CA MET A 623 0.18 22.02 15.04
C MET A 623 0.34 23.47 14.53
N GLY A 624 -0.17 23.78 13.33
CA GLY A 624 -0.10 25.11 12.73
C GLY A 624 1.30 25.45 12.19
N GLU A 625 2.06 24.45 11.74
CA GLU A 625 3.42 24.56 11.18
C GLU A 625 3.43 24.14 9.69
N PRO A 626 2.68 24.80 8.79
CA PRO A 626 2.48 24.30 7.41
C PRO A 626 3.78 24.27 6.59
N GLU A 627 4.76 25.16 6.87
CA GLU A 627 6.06 25.12 6.21
C GLU A 627 6.85 23.86 6.60
N LYS A 628 6.79 23.44 7.89
CA LYS A 628 7.35 22.15 8.32
C LYS A 628 6.63 20.98 7.67
N ALA A 629 5.31 21.07 7.49
CA ALA A 629 4.53 20.02 6.82
C ALA A 629 5.02 19.79 5.38
N VAL A 630 5.15 20.85 4.58
CA VAL A 630 5.72 20.76 3.23
C VAL A 630 7.17 20.27 3.25
N SER A 631 7.97 20.81 4.17
CA SER A 631 9.40 20.47 4.27
C SER A 631 9.60 19.01 4.69
N ALA A 632 8.73 18.44 5.52
CA ALA A 632 8.76 17.01 5.87
C ALA A 632 8.49 16.13 4.64
N LEU A 633 7.44 16.42 3.84
CA LEU A 633 7.14 15.66 2.63
C LEU A 633 8.27 15.66 1.59
N LEU A 634 9.09 16.71 1.58
CA LEU A 634 10.13 16.93 0.59
C LEU A 634 11.54 16.92 1.19
N MET A 635 11.68 16.43 2.43
CA MET A 635 12.99 16.34 3.11
C MET A 635 13.94 15.47 2.29
N ASP A 636 15.14 15.98 2.03
CA ASP A 636 16.19 15.25 1.30
C ASP A 636 16.85 14.19 2.20
N LYS A 637 16.22 13.02 2.23
CA LYS A 637 16.68 11.83 2.96
C LYS A 637 16.47 10.59 2.09
N ARG A 638 17.37 9.62 2.24
CA ARG A 638 17.31 8.35 1.46
C ARG A 638 15.93 7.70 1.52
N THR A 639 15.36 7.57 2.70
CA THR A 639 14.07 6.92 2.93
C THR A 639 12.86 7.75 2.50
N ASN A 640 13.09 9.00 2.07
CA ASN A 640 12.10 9.88 1.44
C ASN A 640 12.36 10.11 -0.05
N THR A 641 13.20 9.29 -0.66
CA THR A 641 13.43 9.31 -2.11
C THR A 641 12.24 8.69 -2.84
N TYR A 642 11.80 9.34 -3.92
CA TYR A 642 10.82 8.80 -4.85
C TYR A 642 11.49 8.58 -6.19
N LEU A 643 11.58 7.31 -6.62
CA LEU A 643 12.26 6.88 -7.83
C LEU A 643 11.60 7.49 -9.10
N VAL A 644 12.23 7.32 -10.25
CA VAL A 644 11.67 7.77 -11.54
C VAL A 644 10.29 7.18 -11.78
N ASN A 645 10.11 5.90 -11.46
CA ASN A 645 8.83 5.18 -11.55
C ASN A 645 7.80 5.58 -10.46
N GLY A 646 8.17 6.46 -9.53
CA GLY A 646 7.28 6.98 -8.48
C GLY A 646 7.29 6.21 -7.16
N HIS A 647 7.93 5.05 -7.07
CA HIS A 647 7.99 4.31 -5.81
C HIS A 647 8.81 5.05 -4.76
N ASN A 648 8.29 5.12 -3.53
CA ASN A 648 9.12 5.48 -2.39
C ASN A 648 10.17 4.38 -2.16
N TYR A 649 11.42 4.80 -1.94
CA TYR A 649 12.58 3.93 -1.75
C TYR A 649 13.03 3.97 -0.29
N GLN A 650 13.19 2.81 0.33
CA GLN A 650 13.63 2.70 1.71
C GLN A 650 15.16 2.43 1.80
N ASP A 651 15.60 1.31 1.27
CA ASP A 651 17.00 0.89 1.27
C ASP A 651 17.27 -0.18 0.22
N GLY A 652 18.50 -0.73 0.17
CA GLY A 652 18.87 -1.80 -0.75
C GLY A 652 18.11 -3.12 -0.56
N ARG A 653 17.39 -3.28 0.56
CA ARG A 653 16.53 -4.43 0.85
C ARG A 653 15.07 -4.13 0.47
N LEU A 654 14.53 -3.00 0.90
CA LEU A 654 13.17 -2.53 0.59
C LEU A 654 13.24 -1.38 -0.43
N ARG A 655 13.37 -1.74 -1.71
CA ARG A 655 13.52 -0.78 -2.82
C ARG A 655 12.20 -0.18 -3.26
N ILE A 656 11.09 -0.74 -2.81
CA ILE A 656 9.73 -0.26 -2.95
C ILE A 656 9.12 -0.23 -1.56
N TYR A 657 8.50 0.89 -1.21
CA TYR A 657 7.89 1.08 0.10
C TYR A 657 6.57 1.85 -0.01
N LEU A 658 5.52 1.16 -0.41
CA LEU A 658 4.20 1.76 -0.70
C LEU A 658 3.51 2.44 0.50
N PRO A 659 3.79 2.10 1.78
CA PRO A 659 3.32 2.89 2.91
C PRO A 659 3.74 4.37 2.81
N GLY A 660 4.93 4.67 2.28
CA GLY A 660 5.36 6.04 2.01
C GLY A 660 4.51 6.74 0.95
N ASN A 661 4.21 6.04 -0.15
CA ASN A 661 3.34 6.54 -1.22
C ASN A 661 1.91 6.84 -0.73
N GLY A 662 1.31 5.91 0.03
CA GLY A 662 -0.05 6.11 0.54
C GLY A 662 -0.12 7.15 1.65
N GLY A 663 0.91 7.21 2.51
CA GLY A 663 1.06 8.28 3.50
C GLY A 663 1.13 9.66 2.87
N LEU A 664 1.91 9.81 1.79
CA LEU A 664 2.00 11.05 1.01
C LEU A 664 0.61 11.48 0.51
N LEU A 665 -0.15 10.57 -0.11
CA LEU A 665 -1.49 10.88 -0.63
C LEU A 665 -2.46 11.29 0.47
N THR A 666 -2.46 10.56 1.60
CA THR A 666 -3.29 10.86 2.75
C THR A 666 -2.97 12.24 3.32
N THR A 667 -1.68 12.55 3.44
CA THR A 667 -1.21 13.85 3.94
C THR A 667 -1.60 15.01 3.00
N VAL A 668 -1.39 14.85 1.69
CA VAL A 668 -1.73 15.91 0.73
C VAL A 668 -3.24 16.13 0.68
N ALA A 669 -4.06 15.08 0.73
CA ALA A 669 -5.52 15.22 0.84
C ALA A 669 -5.92 16.01 2.08
N MET A 670 -5.34 15.67 3.25
CA MET A 670 -5.54 16.40 4.49
C MET A 670 -5.08 17.87 4.40
N MET A 671 -3.92 18.13 3.82
CA MET A 671 -3.40 19.50 3.68
C MET A 671 -4.26 20.37 2.76
N CYS A 672 -4.91 19.77 1.76
CA CYS A 672 -5.84 20.43 0.86
C CYS A 672 -7.24 20.59 1.48
N ALA A 673 -7.91 19.46 1.75
CA ALA A 673 -9.31 19.41 2.19
C ALA A 673 -9.50 19.66 3.68
N GLY A 674 -8.42 19.62 4.46
CA GLY A 674 -8.44 19.87 5.90
C GLY A 674 -8.79 18.64 6.75
N TRP A 675 -9.18 18.91 7.98
CA TRP A 675 -9.59 17.94 8.99
C TRP A 675 -10.66 18.56 9.90
N ASP A 676 -11.31 17.76 10.73
CA ASP A 676 -12.31 18.24 11.66
C ASP A 676 -11.76 19.37 12.54
N GLY A 677 -12.40 20.54 12.44
CA GLY A 677 -11.98 21.75 13.16
C GLY A 677 -10.91 22.60 12.44
N SER A 678 -10.43 22.21 11.26
CA SER A 678 -9.58 23.09 10.44
C SER A 678 -10.39 24.19 9.76
N GLU A 679 -9.74 25.33 9.49
CA GLU A 679 -10.40 26.49 8.88
C GLU A 679 -9.72 26.89 7.56
N GLY A 680 -10.53 27.41 6.64
CA GLY A 680 -10.07 27.96 5.38
C GLY A 680 -9.72 26.89 4.32
N ASN A 681 -9.35 27.35 3.13
CA ASN A 681 -8.93 26.50 2.01
C ASN A 681 -7.43 26.14 2.16
N ASN A 682 -7.07 24.90 1.81
CA ASN A 682 -5.70 24.39 1.92
C ASN A 682 -5.06 24.63 3.31
N PRO A 683 -5.69 24.22 4.43
CA PRO A 683 -5.24 24.59 5.77
C PRO A 683 -3.84 24.05 6.12
N GLY A 684 -3.39 23.01 5.48
CA GLY A 684 -2.06 22.41 5.68
C GLY A 684 -0.94 23.03 4.86
N PHE A 685 -1.23 23.96 3.93
CA PHE A 685 -0.21 24.62 3.10
C PHE A 685 0.13 26.03 3.61
N PRO A 686 1.39 26.50 3.43
CA PRO A 686 1.79 27.86 3.78
C PRO A 686 0.94 28.92 3.10
N LYS A 687 0.71 30.04 3.79
CA LYS A 687 -0.10 31.17 3.32
C LYS A 687 0.75 32.35 2.79
N ASP A 688 1.97 32.06 2.33
CA ASP A 688 2.93 33.00 1.78
C ASP A 688 2.68 33.39 0.31
N GLY A 689 1.61 32.87 -0.29
CA GLY A 689 1.24 33.10 -1.69
C GLY A 689 1.97 32.23 -2.71
N LYS A 690 2.86 31.33 -2.28
CA LYS A 690 3.58 30.43 -3.19
C LYS A 690 2.88 29.10 -3.42
N TRP A 691 2.02 28.69 -2.49
CA TRP A 691 1.26 27.43 -2.53
C TRP A 691 -0.19 27.68 -2.93
N ASN A 692 -0.41 27.98 -4.21
CA ASN A 692 -1.77 28.09 -4.79
C ASN A 692 -2.21 26.73 -5.32
N VAL A 693 -2.50 25.79 -4.40
CA VAL A 693 -2.93 24.44 -4.74
C VAL A 693 -4.43 24.45 -5.07
N ARG A 694 -4.78 23.95 -6.25
CA ARG A 694 -6.17 23.70 -6.67
C ARG A 694 -6.47 22.23 -6.52
N TRP A 695 -7.68 21.90 -6.09
CA TRP A 695 -8.10 20.51 -5.96
C TRP A 695 -9.61 20.34 -6.17
N GLU A 696 -10.01 19.13 -6.55
CA GLU A 696 -11.40 18.73 -6.74
C GLU A 696 -11.63 17.36 -6.11
N GLY A 697 -12.75 17.18 -5.41
CA GLY A 697 -13.25 15.90 -4.94
C GLY A 697 -12.56 15.31 -3.71
N LEU A 698 -11.52 15.95 -3.14
CA LEU A 698 -10.85 15.46 -1.93
C LEU A 698 -11.76 15.48 -0.71
N GLN A 699 -11.59 14.53 0.20
CA GLN A 699 -12.31 14.42 1.47
C GLN A 699 -11.40 14.78 2.64
N PRO A 700 -11.94 15.45 3.69
CA PRO A 700 -11.19 15.79 4.88
C PRO A 700 -10.98 14.56 5.78
N LEU A 701 -9.89 14.59 6.58
CA LEU A 701 -9.68 13.65 7.68
C LEU A 701 -10.55 13.97 8.91
N PRO A 702 -10.77 12.99 9.81
CA PRO A 702 -11.31 13.26 11.15
C PRO A 702 -10.51 14.26 11.94
#